data_0cea09c8eea995323a35f2208a6de727
#
_entry.id   0cea09c8eea995323a35f2208a6de727
#
_cell.length_a   1.000
_cell.length_b   1.000
_cell.length_c   1.000
_cell.angle_alpha   90.00
_cell.angle_beta   90.00
_cell.angle_gamma   90.00
#
_symmetry.space_group_name_H-M   'P 1'
#
loop_
_entity.id
_entity.type
_entity.pdbx_description
1 polymer ?
#
loop_
_entity_poly.entity_id
_entity_poly.type
_entity_poly.pdbx_seq_one_letter_code
_entity_poly.pdbx_strand_id
1 'polypeptide(L)'
;MAKKATKKKAAPARPQLGDNVEILSAGEVIESPITDTLETNYMPYAMSVIVSRALPEIDGFKPAHRKLLYTMYGMGLLKGARTKSANIVGSTMHLNPHGDAAIYDTMVRMGRSNESLLVPFVDSKGNFGKAYSRDMAYAAARYTEAKLEPVCEELFRDIDKDTVDFVPNYDGTTTEPTMLPVTFPTILANNTLGIAVGMASNICSFNLVELCNATIALMKDDQADLAQLMPAPDFVGGGSILYDAAEMQNVLEKGRGSIRVRAQWAYDKENNCIDITRIPPTTTVEAIMDKITELVKLGKIREISDMRDETDLNGLKLTIDLKRGQDPDKLMARLFKATPLEDSFACNFNVLIGGQPRVLGVRQILLEWIAFRSECVRRRTYYDLQGKQKRLHLLRGLEAILLDIDKAIEIVRNTAEESEVVPNLMIGFGIDEVQAEYVAEIKLRHLNREYILKRTEEIEELEKAIADLKDVLQRPARIRKIIMNELGDVAKKYGSPRKTEILYDLPDDSAADEQNEIPDYPVTVFFTREGYFKKITPQSLRMSGEQKLKDGDEVVYTKETTNSAELLFFTNHAQVYKSRASEFADTKASVLGDYVASKLEMEEGEVPLFMTVTVDYRGYMLFFYQNGKCAKIPLASYMTKQNRRKLLKAYSDKEELAAMLHIEEETELAVFTSGGTGGPRLILVGSALIPEKATRDTAGINMVTLKKNARIAKVRPAAGLELKDPHRYRVRTLPAAGALLRQEDTTEQMSL
;
A
#
# COMPACT_ATOMS: atom_id res chain seq x y z
N MET A 1 -43.59 -39.62 -37.85
CA MET A 1 -42.60 -39.01 -36.96
C MET A 1 -41.77 -38.05 -37.76
N ALA A 2 -42.04 -36.73 -37.63
CA ALA A 2 -41.41 -35.68 -38.41
C ALA A 2 -40.15 -35.18 -37.68
N LYS A 3 -38.99 -35.26 -38.34
CA LYS A 3 -37.70 -34.67 -37.85
C LYS A 3 -37.78 -33.14 -37.95
N LYS A 4 -37.70 -32.44 -36.82
CA LYS A 4 -37.51 -30.99 -36.74
C LYS A 4 -36.11 -30.64 -37.27
N ALA A 5 -36.07 -29.85 -38.32
CA ALA A 5 -34.87 -29.26 -38.85
C ALA A 5 -34.41 -28.11 -37.95
N THR A 6 -33.24 -28.23 -37.34
CA THR A 6 -32.55 -27.16 -36.60
C THR A 6 -32.07 -26.09 -37.58
N LYS A 7 -32.55 -24.85 -37.44
CA LYS A 7 -32.07 -23.68 -38.14
C LYS A 7 -30.61 -23.42 -37.73
N LYS A 8 -29.68 -23.52 -38.65
CA LYS A 8 -28.29 -23.01 -38.48
C LYS A 8 -28.35 -21.52 -38.23
N LYS A 9 -27.82 -21.07 -37.09
CA LYS A 9 -27.54 -19.65 -36.85
C LYS A 9 -26.52 -19.14 -37.89
N ALA A 10 -26.80 -17.99 -38.51
CA ALA A 10 -25.92 -17.34 -39.41
C ALA A 10 -24.62 -16.97 -38.68
N ALA A 11 -23.47 -17.20 -39.29
CA ALA A 11 -22.17 -16.79 -38.76
C ALA A 11 -22.13 -15.26 -38.61
N PRO A 12 -21.47 -14.73 -37.54
CA PRO A 12 -21.32 -13.29 -37.36
C PRO A 12 -20.58 -12.67 -38.55
N ALA A 13 -21.02 -11.48 -38.95
CA ALA A 13 -20.42 -10.75 -40.03
C ALA A 13 -18.92 -10.47 -39.75
N ARG A 14 -18.05 -10.78 -40.69
CA ARG A 14 -16.61 -10.50 -40.60
C ARG A 14 -16.38 -9.00 -40.41
N PRO A 15 -15.50 -8.57 -39.50
CA PRO A 15 -15.12 -7.17 -39.39
C PRO A 15 -14.52 -6.70 -40.73
N GLN A 16 -14.96 -5.54 -41.23
CA GLN A 16 -14.36 -4.89 -42.39
C GLN A 16 -12.94 -4.46 -42.05
N LEU A 17 -11.98 -5.12 -42.66
CA LEU A 17 -10.57 -4.72 -42.65
C LEU A 17 -10.35 -3.55 -43.58
N GLY A 18 -9.50 -2.60 -43.20
CA GLY A 18 -9.16 -1.45 -44.07
C GLY A 18 -8.50 -1.89 -45.39
N ASP A 19 -8.61 -1.05 -46.41
CA ASP A 19 -8.23 -1.33 -47.83
C ASP A 19 -6.75 -1.74 -48.05
N ASN A 20 -5.90 -1.69 -47.02
CA ASN A 20 -4.47 -2.01 -47.07
C ASN A 20 -4.08 -3.34 -46.41
N VAL A 21 -5.05 -4.19 -46.11
CA VAL A 21 -4.79 -5.48 -45.43
C VAL A 21 -5.10 -6.63 -46.40
N GLU A 22 -4.06 -7.27 -46.91
CA GLU A 22 -4.16 -8.47 -47.75
C GLU A 22 -4.12 -9.72 -46.86
N ILE A 23 -5.20 -10.51 -46.84
CA ILE A 23 -5.26 -11.76 -46.11
C ILE A 23 -4.66 -12.87 -46.95
N LEU A 24 -3.42 -13.25 -46.70
CA LEU A 24 -2.67 -14.27 -47.44
C LEU A 24 -3.18 -15.72 -47.15
N SER A 25 -3.87 -15.94 -46.03
CA SER A 25 -4.55 -17.21 -45.75
C SER A 25 -5.72 -16.98 -44.76
N ALA A 26 -6.81 -17.71 -44.91
CA ALA A 26 -7.88 -17.75 -43.92
C ALA A 26 -7.41 -18.60 -42.75
N GLY A 27 -7.07 -17.94 -41.63
CA GLY A 27 -6.84 -18.63 -40.38
C GLY A 27 -8.12 -19.27 -39.83
N GLU A 28 -8.00 -20.38 -39.13
CA GLU A 28 -9.09 -21.00 -38.39
C GLU A 28 -9.42 -20.16 -37.17
N VAL A 29 -10.65 -19.68 -37.06
CA VAL A 29 -11.12 -18.97 -35.85
C VAL A 29 -11.67 -19.99 -34.88
N ILE A 30 -10.93 -20.23 -33.81
CA ILE A 30 -11.34 -21.11 -32.71
C ILE A 30 -12.02 -20.26 -31.64
N GLU A 31 -13.26 -20.57 -31.31
CA GLU A 31 -13.93 -19.97 -30.14
C GLU A 31 -13.31 -20.56 -28.87
N SER A 32 -12.63 -19.74 -28.07
CA SER A 32 -12.11 -20.12 -26.76
C SER A 32 -12.80 -19.27 -25.68
N PRO A 33 -13.43 -19.91 -24.68
CA PRO A 33 -13.97 -19.20 -23.52
C PRO A 33 -12.85 -18.43 -22.81
N ILE A 34 -13.13 -17.20 -22.37
CA ILE A 34 -12.15 -16.40 -21.62
C ILE A 34 -11.72 -17.09 -20.32
N THR A 35 -12.59 -17.89 -19.73
CA THR A 35 -12.28 -18.71 -18.54
C THR A 35 -11.12 -19.66 -18.80
N ASP A 36 -11.13 -20.36 -19.93
CA ASP A 36 -10.08 -21.31 -20.30
C ASP A 36 -8.73 -20.59 -20.51
N THR A 37 -8.77 -19.41 -21.13
CA THR A 37 -7.59 -18.57 -21.30
C THR A 37 -7.05 -18.06 -19.95
N LEU A 38 -7.94 -17.69 -19.01
CA LEU A 38 -7.55 -17.28 -17.67
C LEU A 38 -6.93 -18.45 -16.89
N GLU A 39 -7.53 -19.63 -16.93
CA GLU A 39 -7.03 -20.81 -16.23
C GLU A 39 -5.69 -21.31 -16.78
N THR A 40 -5.56 -21.37 -18.10
CA THR A 40 -4.38 -21.97 -18.75
C THR A 40 -3.19 -21.02 -18.88
N ASN A 41 -3.43 -19.72 -19.06
CA ASN A 41 -2.36 -18.74 -19.32
C ASN A 41 -2.15 -17.74 -18.19
N TYR A 42 -3.24 -17.17 -17.63
CA TYR A 42 -3.12 -16.10 -16.64
C TYR A 42 -2.88 -16.63 -15.22
N MET A 43 -3.55 -17.70 -14.82
CA MET A 43 -3.36 -18.29 -13.49
C MET A 43 -1.92 -18.80 -13.25
N PRO A 44 -1.27 -19.53 -14.17
CA PRO A 44 0.13 -19.92 -14.00
C PRO A 44 1.07 -18.72 -13.90
N TYR A 45 0.84 -17.65 -14.69
CA TYR A 45 1.58 -16.41 -14.59
C TYR A 45 1.38 -15.74 -13.22
N ALA A 46 0.12 -15.58 -12.78
CA ALA A 46 -0.19 -14.99 -11.49
C ALA A 46 0.45 -15.78 -10.34
N MET A 47 0.35 -17.11 -10.35
CA MET A 47 0.97 -17.99 -9.36
C MET A 47 2.49 -17.87 -9.37
N SER A 48 3.12 -17.83 -10.53
CA SER A 48 4.56 -17.63 -10.66
C SER A 48 4.99 -16.28 -10.04
N VAL A 49 4.28 -15.19 -10.30
CA VAL A 49 4.57 -13.88 -9.70
C VAL A 49 4.40 -13.90 -8.17
N ILE A 50 3.37 -14.58 -7.67
CA ILE A 50 3.10 -14.70 -6.23
C ILE A 50 4.23 -15.49 -5.54
N VAL A 51 4.47 -16.73 -5.99
CA VAL A 51 5.36 -17.71 -5.31
C VAL A 51 6.83 -17.41 -5.58
N SER A 52 7.19 -17.13 -6.84
CA SER A 52 8.60 -17.08 -7.23
C SER A 52 9.20 -15.67 -7.23
N ARG A 53 8.41 -14.62 -6.89
CA ARG A 53 8.90 -13.24 -6.99
C ARG A 53 8.49 -12.32 -5.84
N ALA A 54 7.20 -12.26 -5.49
CA ALA A 54 6.66 -11.15 -4.72
C ALA A 54 6.58 -11.41 -3.21
N LEU A 55 6.14 -12.61 -2.80
CA LEU A 55 5.92 -12.92 -1.40
C LEU A 55 7.16 -13.56 -0.75
N PRO A 56 7.46 -13.22 0.51
CA PRO A 56 8.51 -13.89 1.28
C PRO A 56 8.04 -15.26 1.78
N GLU A 57 8.96 -16.19 1.91
CA GLU A 57 8.80 -17.45 2.64
C GLU A 57 9.01 -17.23 4.14
N ILE A 58 8.83 -18.29 4.95
CA ILE A 58 8.98 -18.21 6.41
C ILE A 58 10.41 -17.86 6.85
N ASP A 59 11.41 -18.09 6.02
CA ASP A 59 12.80 -17.65 6.24
C ASP A 59 12.99 -16.14 6.03
N GLY A 60 11.94 -15.39 5.67
CA GLY A 60 11.93 -13.94 5.49
C GLY A 60 12.45 -13.44 4.15
N PHE A 61 12.79 -14.34 3.25
CA PHE A 61 13.40 -13.99 1.97
C PHE A 61 12.49 -14.29 0.78
N LYS A 62 12.57 -13.41 -0.22
CA LYS A 62 12.11 -13.70 -1.58
C LYS A 62 13.18 -14.52 -2.30
N PRO A 63 12.85 -15.26 -3.38
CA PRO A 63 13.84 -16.04 -4.11
C PRO A 63 15.07 -15.23 -4.57
N ALA A 64 14.88 -14.01 -5.09
CA ALA A 64 16.00 -13.16 -5.52
C ALA A 64 16.94 -12.78 -4.36
N HIS A 65 16.38 -12.50 -3.17
CA HIS A 65 17.16 -12.20 -1.97
C HIS A 65 17.99 -13.42 -1.54
N ARG A 66 17.36 -14.58 -1.48
CA ARG A 66 18.00 -15.84 -1.08
C ARG A 66 19.14 -16.22 -2.01
N LYS A 67 18.91 -16.15 -3.32
CA LYS A 67 19.91 -16.45 -4.35
C LYS A 67 21.12 -15.53 -4.27
N LEU A 68 20.92 -14.22 -4.07
CA LEU A 68 22.00 -13.25 -3.90
C LEU A 68 22.84 -13.56 -2.65
N LEU A 69 22.20 -13.74 -1.49
CA LEU A 69 22.88 -14.00 -0.24
C LEU A 69 23.61 -15.35 -0.27
N TYR A 70 23.00 -16.38 -0.86
CA TYR A 70 23.63 -17.69 -1.02
C TYR A 70 24.85 -17.64 -1.97
N THR A 71 24.77 -16.89 -3.06
CA THR A 71 25.93 -16.64 -3.93
C THR A 71 27.07 -15.98 -3.16
N MET A 72 26.78 -14.95 -2.39
CA MET A 72 27.79 -14.26 -1.57
C MET A 72 28.41 -15.19 -0.52
N TYR A 73 27.60 -16.07 0.07
CA TYR A 73 28.09 -17.10 0.99
C TYR A 73 29.03 -18.10 0.29
N GLY A 74 28.63 -18.62 -0.88
CA GLY A 74 29.44 -19.55 -1.70
C GLY A 74 30.75 -18.91 -2.19
N MET A 75 30.78 -17.59 -2.40
CA MET A 75 32.00 -16.83 -2.70
C MET A 75 32.90 -16.61 -1.47
N GLY A 76 32.55 -17.10 -0.28
CA GLY A 76 33.32 -16.95 0.95
C GLY A 76 33.29 -15.54 1.55
N LEU A 77 32.33 -14.70 1.14
CA LEU A 77 32.26 -13.28 1.55
C LEU A 77 31.73 -13.07 2.98
N LEU A 78 31.44 -14.12 3.72
CA LEU A 78 31.10 -14.01 5.14
C LEU A 78 32.36 -13.69 5.98
N LYS A 79 33.49 -14.35 5.71
CA LYS A 79 34.77 -14.18 6.42
C LYS A 79 35.82 -13.47 5.57
N GLY A 80 35.63 -13.46 4.25
CA GLY A 80 36.55 -12.89 3.27
C GLY A 80 36.57 -11.38 3.22
N ALA A 81 37.48 -10.85 2.38
CA ALA A 81 37.52 -9.43 2.05
C ALA A 81 36.32 -9.03 1.16
N ARG A 82 35.98 -7.73 1.16
CA ARG A 82 35.00 -7.18 0.21
C ARG A 82 35.49 -7.38 -1.22
N THR A 83 34.55 -7.66 -2.13
CA THR A 83 34.81 -7.71 -3.58
C THR A 83 33.94 -6.67 -4.29
N LYS A 84 34.25 -6.38 -5.56
CA LYS A 84 33.43 -5.48 -6.37
C LYS A 84 32.01 -6.01 -6.49
N SER A 85 31.03 -5.12 -6.33
CA SER A 85 29.61 -5.46 -6.45
C SER A 85 29.29 -6.08 -7.81
N ALA A 86 29.94 -5.63 -8.88
CA ALA A 86 29.77 -6.22 -10.21
C ALA A 86 30.15 -7.71 -10.28
N ASN A 87 31.16 -8.18 -9.52
CA ASN A 87 31.52 -9.58 -9.47
C ASN A 87 30.44 -10.42 -8.77
N ILE A 88 29.86 -9.87 -7.69
CA ILE A 88 28.76 -10.54 -6.96
C ILE A 88 27.54 -10.67 -7.87
N VAL A 89 27.17 -9.58 -8.54
CA VAL A 89 26.04 -9.54 -9.49
C VAL A 89 26.23 -10.57 -10.59
N GLY A 90 27.41 -10.60 -11.24
CA GLY A 90 27.73 -11.56 -12.30
C GLY A 90 27.64 -13.01 -11.81
N SER A 91 28.20 -13.31 -10.61
CA SER A 91 28.10 -14.64 -10.02
C SER A 91 26.66 -15.04 -9.67
N THR A 92 25.84 -14.10 -9.22
CA THR A 92 24.44 -14.34 -8.86
C THR A 92 23.58 -14.72 -10.07
N MET A 93 23.94 -14.29 -11.28
CA MET A 93 23.21 -14.64 -12.51
C MET A 93 23.20 -16.15 -12.79
N HIS A 94 24.13 -16.93 -12.26
CA HIS A 94 24.10 -18.39 -12.35
C HIS A 94 22.93 -19.02 -11.59
N LEU A 95 22.40 -18.35 -10.57
CA LEU A 95 21.21 -18.78 -9.83
C LEU A 95 19.96 -17.99 -10.22
N ASN A 96 20.12 -16.72 -10.60
CA ASN A 96 19.03 -15.81 -10.86
C ASN A 96 19.11 -15.27 -12.29
N PRO A 97 18.39 -15.84 -13.28
CA PRO A 97 18.49 -15.48 -14.69
C PRO A 97 17.71 -14.19 -15.01
N HIS A 98 17.94 -13.13 -14.25
CA HIS A 98 17.35 -11.80 -14.43
C HIS A 98 18.43 -10.77 -14.72
N GLY A 99 18.00 -9.56 -15.15
CA GLY A 99 18.92 -8.47 -15.46
C GLY A 99 19.80 -8.08 -14.28
N ASP A 100 21.07 -7.78 -14.56
CA ASP A 100 22.10 -7.36 -13.61
C ASP A 100 21.67 -6.16 -12.74
N ALA A 101 20.96 -5.21 -13.33
CA ALA A 101 20.42 -4.05 -12.62
C ALA A 101 19.46 -4.44 -11.49
N ALA A 102 18.59 -5.44 -11.70
CA ALA A 102 17.65 -5.90 -10.67
C ALA A 102 18.37 -6.62 -9.52
N ILE A 103 19.41 -7.40 -9.82
CA ILE A 103 20.24 -8.07 -8.82
C ILE A 103 21.01 -7.02 -8.01
N TYR A 104 21.57 -6.01 -8.67
CA TYR A 104 22.29 -4.94 -7.98
C TYR A 104 21.39 -4.09 -7.11
N ASP A 105 20.19 -3.70 -7.59
CA ASP A 105 19.21 -2.98 -6.77
C ASP A 105 18.80 -3.76 -5.52
N THR A 106 18.63 -5.08 -5.65
CA THR A 106 18.38 -5.99 -4.52
C THR A 106 19.55 -5.94 -3.51
N MET A 107 20.80 -5.99 -3.98
CA MET A 107 21.97 -5.91 -3.12
C MET A 107 22.10 -4.55 -2.42
N VAL A 108 21.80 -3.48 -3.14
CA VAL A 108 21.80 -2.10 -2.61
C VAL A 108 20.83 -1.99 -1.44
N ARG A 109 19.60 -2.46 -1.61
CA ARG A 109 18.57 -2.43 -0.54
C ARG A 109 18.92 -3.26 0.68
N MET A 110 19.75 -4.30 0.53
CA MET A 110 20.26 -5.09 1.66
C MET A 110 21.49 -4.47 2.33
N GLY A 111 22.04 -3.41 1.73
CA GLY A 111 23.24 -2.74 2.20
C GLY A 111 23.01 -1.90 3.45
N ARG A 112 23.92 -1.99 4.42
CA ARG A 112 23.90 -1.19 5.65
C ARG A 112 23.82 0.32 5.37
N SER A 113 24.60 0.82 4.42
CA SER A 113 24.68 2.27 4.12
C SER A 113 23.44 2.79 3.36
N ASN A 114 22.61 1.92 2.78
CA ASN A 114 21.36 2.31 2.14
C ASN A 114 20.24 2.64 3.16
N GLU A 115 20.29 2.06 4.36
CA GLU A 115 19.31 2.27 5.43
C GLU A 115 17.88 1.86 5.07
N SER A 116 17.73 0.81 4.25
CA SER A 116 16.41 0.21 3.96
C SER A 116 15.99 -0.80 5.01
N LEU A 117 16.94 -1.52 5.63
CA LEU A 117 16.69 -2.63 6.53
C LEU A 117 17.11 -2.29 7.97
N LEU A 118 16.30 -2.71 8.94
CA LEU A 118 16.61 -2.57 10.36
C LEU A 118 17.82 -3.45 10.74
N VAL A 119 17.86 -4.67 10.20
CA VAL A 119 18.96 -5.63 10.30
C VAL A 119 19.53 -5.85 8.91
N PRO A 120 20.56 -5.08 8.49
CA PRO A 120 21.16 -5.21 7.16
C PRO A 120 21.93 -6.54 7.01
N PHE A 121 22.02 -7.03 5.78
CA PHE A 121 22.72 -8.29 5.44
C PHE A 121 23.98 -8.09 4.63
N VAL A 122 24.15 -6.92 4.02
CA VAL A 122 25.30 -6.59 3.17
C VAL A 122 26.12 -5.47 3.79
N ASP A 123 27.38 -5.77 4.11
CA ASP A 123 28.40 -4.80 4.51
C ASP A 123 28.91 -4.10 3.25
N SER A 124 28.45 -2.89 3.05
CA SER A 124 28.61 -2.09 1.84
C SER A 124 29.71 -1.03 1.99
N LYS A 125 30.52 -0.84 0.92
CA LYS A 125 31.54 0.19 0.83
C LYS A 125 31.38 0.96 -0.49
N GLY A 126 31.37 2.28 -0.42
CA GLY A 126 31.08 3.17 -1.51
C GLY A 126 29.67 3.75 -1.40
N ASN A 127 29.21 4.43 -2.45
CA ASN A 127 27.89 5.04 -2.46
C ASN A 127 26.80 4.00 -2.82
N PHE A 128 26.04 3.57 -1.82
CA PHE A 128 24.86 2.71 -1.95
C PHE A 128 23.54 3.51 -1.92
N GLY A 129 23.59 4.84 -2.04
CA GLY A 129 22.41 5.69 -1.93
C GLY A 129 21.79 5.70 -0.53
N LYS A 130 20.62 6.30 -0.41
CA LYS A 130 19.83 6.35 0.82
C LYS A 130 18.36 6.04 0.51
N ALA A 131 17.76 5.14 1.28
CA ALA A 131 16.37 4.73 1.06
C ALA A 131 15.37 5.88 1.28
N TYR A 132 15.69 6.83 2.13
CA TYR A 132 14.87 8.00 2.47
C TYR A 132 15.03 9.18 1.50
N SER A 133 15.88 9.05 0.47
CA SER A 133 16.08 10.10 -0.53
C SER A 133 16.03 9.54 -1.95
N ARG A 134 15.25 10.20 -2.81
CA ARG A 134 15.18 9.94 -4.25
C ARG A 134 16.43 10.44 -4.98
N ASP A 135 17.00 11.53 -4.53
CA ASP A 135 18.09 12.22 -5.20
C ASP A 135 19.48 11.64 -4.81
N MET A 136 19.58 10.97 -3.66
CA MET A 136 20.77 10.24 -3.25
C MET A 136 20.82 8.83 -3.86
N ALA A 137 20.94 8.74 -5.19
CA ALA A 137 21.03 7.49 -5.90
C ALA A 137 22.37 6.77 -5.66
N TYR A 138 22.37 5.45 -5.77
CA TYR A 138 23.56 4.63 -5.63
C TYR A 138 24.47 4.70 -6.87
N ALA A 139 25.78 4.50 -6.66
CA ALA A 139 26.77 4.43 -7.72
C ALA A 139 26.70 3.09 -8.48
N ALA A 140 27.19 3.05 -9.72
CA ALA A 140 27.23 1.82 -10.49
C ALA A 140 28.07 0.71 -9.80
N ALA A 141 27.69 -0.56 -9.98
CA ALA A 141 28.25 -1.73 -9.32
C ALA A 141 29.79 -1.88 -9.45
N ARG A 142 30.39 -1.32 -10.50
CA ARG A 142 31.85 -1.32 -10.71
C ARG A 142 32.61 -0.43 -9.72
N TYR A 143 31.94 0.55 -9.10
CA TYR A 143 32.57 1.49 -8.14
C TYR A 143 32.38 1.07 -6.68
N THR A 144 31.42 0.21 -6.40
CA THR A 144 31.08 -0.22 -5.04
C THR A 144 31.70 -1.58 -4.71
N GLU A 145 31.87 -1.86 -3.42
CA GLU A 145 32.35 -3.13 -2.89
C GLU A 145 31.42 -3.62 -1.79
N ALA A 146 31.27 -4.94 -1.69
CA ALA A 146 30.40 -5.57 -0.72
C ALA A 146 30.94 -6.89 -0.18
N LYS A 147 30.46 -7.26 1.00
CA LYS A 147 30.55 -8.60 1.60
C LYS A 147 29.32 -8.82 2.48
N LEU A 148 29.17 -10.00 3.04
CA LEU A 148 28.10 -10.29 4.00
C LEU A 148 28.38 -9.63 5.36
N GLU A 149 27.30 -9.16 6.00
CA GLU A 149 27.34 -8.72 7.39
C GLU A 149 27.56 -9.90 8.35
N PRO A 150 28.18 -9.69 9.53
CA PRO A 150 28.39 -10.77 10.51
C PRO A 150 27.10 -11.50 10.92
N VAL A 151 25.95 -10.82 10.92
CA VAL A 151 24.64 -11.44 11.24
C VAL A 151 24.25 -12.53 10.24
N CYS A 152 24.81 -12.51 9.04
CA CYS A 152 24.57 -13.57 8.03
C CYS A 152 25.14 -14.93 8.45
N GLU A 153 26.02 -15.00 9.46
CA GLU A 153 26.40 -16.28 10.07
C GLU A 153 25.15 -17.01 10.58
N GLU A 154 24.16 -16.28 11.08
CA GLU A 154 22.90 -16.80 11.60
C GLU A 154 21.90 -17.22 10.51
N LEU A 155 22.10 -16.76 9.26
CA LEU A 155 21.29 -17.17 8.12
C LEU A 155 21.78 -18.52 7.54
N PHE A 156 23.09 -18.76 7.58
CA PHE A 156 23.73 -19.92 6.95
C PHE A 156 24.22 -20.98 7.94
N ARG A 157 23.92 -20.79 9.24
CA ARG A 157 24.36 -21.75 10.26
C ARG A 157 23.89 -23.15 9.94
N ASP A 158 24.86 -24.06 9.82
CA ASP A 158 24.65 -25.50 9.54
C ASP A 158 23.95 -25.79 8.18
N ILE A 159 24.04 -24.93 7.18
CA ILE A 159 23.42 -25.14 5.85
C ILE A 159 24.00 -26.36 5.13
N ASP A 160 25.24 -26.72 5.43
CA ASP A 160 25.98 -27.87 4.94
C ASP A 160 25.63 -29.19 5.64
N LYS A 161 24.75 -29.16 6.64
CA LYS A 161 24.28 -30.29 7.41
C LYS A 161 22.87 -30.76 7.07
N ASP A 162 22.48 -30.63 5.83
CA ASP A 162 21.18 -31.07 5.32
C ASP A 162 19.99 -30.48 6.09
N THR A 163 20.14 -29.24 6.57
CA THR A 163 19.10 -28.54 7.39
C THR A 163 17.91 -28.07 6.58
N VAL A 164 18.09 -27.83 5.29
CA VAL A 164 17.10 -27.38 4.31
C VAL A 164 17.22 -28.17 3.02
N ASP A 165 16.18 -28.15 2.19
CA ASP A 165 16.19 -28.82 0.91
C ASP A 165 16.89 -28.00 -0.16
N PHE A 166 17.56 -28.69 -1.08
CA PHE A 166 18.21 -28.12 -2.24
C PHE A 166 17.53 -28.61 -3.51
N VAL A 167 17.37 -27.69 -4.46
CA VAL A 167 16.79 -27.98 -5.78
C VAL A 167 17.79 -27.59 -6.88
N PRO A 168 17.71 -28.19 -8.07
CA PRO A 168 18.47 -27.70 -9.22
C PRO A 168 18.11 -26.23 -9.52
N ASN A 169 19.12 -25.44 -9.93
CA ASN A 169 18.90 -24.11 -10.45
C ASN A 169 18.17 -24.17 -11.81
N TYR A 170 17.88 -23.00 -12.41
CA TYR A 170 17.07 -22.89 -13.63
C TYR A 170 17.63 -23.65 -14.84
N ASP A 171 18.94 -23.93 -14.93
CA ASP A 171 19.60 -24.65 -16.02
C ASP A 171 20.12 -26.05 -15.62
N GLY A 172 19.91 -26.43 -14.37
CA GLY A 172 20.33 -27.75 -13.84
C GLY A 172 21.87 -27.94 -13.65
N THR A 173 22.65 -26.86 -13.78
CA THR A 173 24.12 -26.93 -13.65
C THR A 173 24.60 -26.93 -12.20
N THR A 174 23.80 -26.41 -11.26
CA THR A 174 24.14 -26.36 -9.85
C THR A 174 22.87 -26.50 -9.01
N THR A 175 22.98 -26.46 -7.69
CA THR A 175 21.86 -26.52 -6.76
C THR A 175 21.75 -25.26 -5.93
N GLU A 176 20.52 -24.91 -5.55
CA GLU A 176 20.21 -23.80 -4.68
C GLU A 176 19.31 -24.21 -3.52
N PRO A 177 19.42 -23.60 -2.33
CA PRO A 177 18.56 -23.91 -1.20
C PRO A 177 17.15 -23.35 -1.42
N THR A 178 16.13 -24.13 -1.07
CA THR A 178 14.74 -23.69 -1.11
C THR A 178 14.44 -22.60 -0.07
N MET A 179 15.06 -22.72 1.11
CA MET A 179 15.01 -21.77 2.22
C MET A 179 16.37 -21.69 2.91
N LEU A 180 16.61 -20.64 3.71
CA LEU A 180 17.81 -20.56 4.55
C LEU A 180 17.50 -21.02 5.98
N PRO A 181 18.41 -21.74 6.66
CA PRO A 181 18.20 -22.29 8.00
C PRO A 181 18.35 -21.22 9.10
N VAL A 182 17.63 -20.11 8.96
CA VAL A 182 17.74 -18.93 9.81
C VAL A 182 17.53 -19.23 11.29
N THR A 183 18.38 -18.67 12.16
CA THR A 183 18.35 -18.90 13.62
C THR A 183 17.47 -17.91 14.38
N PHE A 184 16.90 -16.91 13.71
CA PHE A 184 15.94 -15.94 14.27
C PHE A 184 14.85 -15.62 13.23
N PRO A 185 13.68 -15.11 13.64
CA PRO A 185 12.56 -14.82 12.73
C PRO A 185 12.85 -13.61 11.81
N THR A 186 13.68 -13.80 10.80
CA THR A 186 14.12 -12.77 9.83
C THR A 186 12.96 -12.09 9.14
N ILE A 187 11.85 -12.79 8.91
CA ILE A 187 10.63 -12.26 8.28
C ILE A 187 10.02 -11.08 9.04
N LEU A 188 10.21 -11.01 10.36
CA LEU A 188 9.73 -9.91 11.20
C LEU A 188 10.86 -8.98 11.65
N ALA A 189 12.13 -9.32 11.40
CA ALA A 189 13.26 -8.47 11.74
C ALA A 189 13.47 -7.31 10.76
N ASN A 190 12.94 -7.42 9.54
CA ASN A 190 13.03 -6.41 8.50
C ASN A 190 11.67 -6.17 7.83
N ASN A 191 11.45 -4.95 7.36
CA ASN A 191 10.28 -4.65 6.56
C ASN A 191 10.38 -5.32 5.17
N THR A 192 9.24 -5.82 4.69
CA THR A 192 9.16 -6.45 3.37
C THR A 192 7.92 -5.95 2.63
N LEU A 193 8.14 -5.36 1.46
CA LEU A 193 7.08 -4.96 0.54
C LEU A 193 7.09 -5.87 -0.69
N GLY A 194 5.97 -6.49 -1.01
CA GLY A 194 5.78 -7.32 -2.19
C GLY A 194 4.49 -7.00 -2.92
N ILE A 195 4.56 -6.79 -4.22
CA ILE A 195 3.40 -6.54 -5.06
C ILE A 195 3.28 -7.70 -6.03
N ALA A 196 2.20 -8.46 -5.90
CA ALA A 196 1.87 -9.59 -6.77
C ALA A 196 0.58 -9.33 -7.55
N VAL A 197 0.16 -10.30 -8.34
CA VAL A 197 -1.10 -10.25 -9.06
C VAL A 197 -2.24 -10.60 -8.11
N GLY A 198 -3.17 -9.68 -7.91
CA GLY A 198 -4.34 -9.89 -7.04
C GLY A 198 -4.06 -9.83 -5.54
N MET A 199 -2.79 -9.71 -5.12
CA MET A 199 -2.43 -9.58 -3.71
C MET A 199 -1.14 -8.80 -3.50
N ALA A 200 -0.96 -8.27 -2.29
CA ALA A 200 0.26 -7.59 -1.88
C ALA A 200 0.67 -8.06 -0.48
N SER A 201 1.94 -7.96 -0.17
CA SER A 201 2.49 -8.16 1.17
C SER A 201 3.17 -6.87 1.62
N ASN A 202 2.88 -6.43 2.83
CA ASN A 202 3.58 -5.32 3.47
C ASN A 202 3.77 -5.66 4.95
N ILE A 203 4.95 -6.16 5.27
CA ILE A 203 5.32 -6.61 6.61
C ILE A 203 6.19 -5.52 7.23
N CYS A 204 5.84 -5.04 8.43
CA CYS A 204 6.68 -4.13 9.19
C CYS A 204 7.79 -4.88 9.95
N SER A 205 8.86 -4.18 10.25
CA SER A 205 9.97 -4.68 11.07
C SER A 205 9.72 -4.49 12.57
N PHE A 206 10.30 -5.38 13.38
CA PHE A 206 10.30 -5.29 14.84
C PHE A 206 11.72 -5.27 15.36
N ASN A 207 11.94 -4.69 16.53
CA ASN A 207 13.25 -4.68 17.17
C ASN A 207 13.75 -6.11 17.42
N LEU A 208 15.00 -6.39 17.04
CA LEU A 208 15.55 -7.75 17.08
C LEU A 208 15.57 -8.35 18.51
N VAL A 209 15.85 -7.54 19.53
CA VAL A 209 15.87 -7.99 20.94
C VAL A 209 14.46 -8.36 21.40
N GLU A 210 13.48 -7.47 21.13
CA GLU A 210 12.07 -7.70 21.45
C GLU A 210 11.53 -8.94 20.74
N LEU A 211 11.84 -9.08 19.46
CA LEU A 211 11.43 -10.21 18.61
C LEU A 211 11.98 -11.55 19.15
N CYS A 212 13.27 -11.62 19.48
CA CYS A 212 13.86 -12.82 20.06
C CYS A 212 13.24 -13.14 21.42
N ASN A 213 13.07 -12.15 22.29
CA ASN A 213 12.47 -12.34 23.61
C ASN A 213 11.00 -12.79 23.53
N ALA A 214 10.22 -12.19 22.62
CA ALA A 214 8.83 -12.58 22.37
C ALA A 214 8.74 -14.03 21.85
N THR A 215 9.63 -14.41 20.94
CA THR A 215 9.70 -15.78 20.43
C THR A 215 10.06 -16.78 21.53
N ILE A 216 11.02 -16.44 22.41
CA ILE A 216 11.37 -17.26 23.56
C ILE A 216 10.20 -17.38 24.54
N ALA A 217 9.47 -16.31 24.79
CA ALA A 217 8.29 -16.32 25.66
C ALA A 217 7.19 -17.21 25.07
N LEU A 218 6.91 -17.08 23.77
CA LEU A 218 5.94 -17.91 23.06
C LEU A 218 6.31 -19.40 23.05
N MET A 219 7.61 -19.74 23.02
CA MET A 219 8.07 -21.12 23.14
C MET A 219 7.85 -21.71 24.53
N LYS A 220 7.77 -20.88 25.56
CA LYS A 220 7.50 -21.29 26.95
C LYS A 220 6.01 -21.35 27.25
N ASP A 221 5.25 -20.42 26.73
CA ASP A 221 3.82 -20.27 26.92
C ASP A 221 3.17 -19.79 25.60
N ASP A 222 2.35 -20.66 24.99
CA ASP A 222 1.66 -20.38 23.73
C ASP A 222 0.69 -19.19 23.84
N GLN A 223 0.32 -18.78 25.08
CA GLN A 223 -0.55 -17.63 25.35
C GLN A 223 0.21 -16.37 25.79
N ALA A 224 1.55 -16.35 25.68
CA ALA A 224 2.35 -15.19 26.03
C ALA A 224 1.81 -13.88 25.43
N ASP A 225 1.80 -12.82 26.23
CA ASP A 225 1.33 -11.49 25.77
C ASP A 225 2.38 -10.82 24.88
N LEU A 226 2.16 -10.93 23.57
CA LEU A 226 3.05 -10.33 22.58
C LEU A 226 2.96 -8.80 22.55
N ALA A 227 1.81 -8.21 22.94
CA ALA A 227 1.67 -6.75 22.95
C ALA A 227 2.55 -6.11 24.01
N GLN A 228 2.78 -6.80 25.13
CA GLN A 228 3.70 -6.34 26.16
C GLN A 228 5.18 -6.52 25.77
N LEU A 229 5.51 -7.61 25.04
CA LEU A 229 6.89 -7.96 24.69
C LEU A 229 7.38 -7.27 23.42
N MET A 230 6.46 -6.97 22.50
CA MET A 230 6.69 -6.28 21.21
C MET A 230 5.60 -5.22 21.02
N PRO A 231 5.66 -4.10 21.73
CA PRO A 231 4.55 -3.14 21.82
C PRO A 231 4.24 -2.48 20.48
N ALA A 232 5.23 -2.28 19.60
CA ALA A 232 5.05 -1.66 18.30
C ALA A 232 6.18 -2.04 17.32
N PRO A 233 6.00 -1.82 16.01
CA PRO A 233 7.06 -1.92 15.03
C PRO A 233 8.28 -1.04 15.36
N ASP A 234 9.44 -1.40 14.81
CA ASP A 234 10.65 -0.61 14.87
C ASP A 234 11.18 -0.39 13.44
N PHE A 235 11.29 0.85 13.02
CA PHE A 235 11.69 1.21 11.65
C PHE A 235 13.12 1.73 11.61
N VAL A 236 13.83 1.41 10.53
CA VAL A 236 15.24 1.80 10.36
C VAL A 236 15.47 3.30 10.45
N GLY A 237 14.56 4.09 9.86
CA GLY A 237 14.57 5.56 9.90
C GLY A 237 14.14 6.15 11.24
N GLY A 238 13.63 5.34 12.18
CA GLY A 238 13.07 5.82 13.45
C GLY A 238 11.71 6.48 13.25
N GLY A 239 11.54 7.69 13.81
CA GLY A 239 10.26 8.38 13.89
C GLY A 239 9.52 8.08 15.19
N SER A 240 8.30 8.59 15.34
CA SER A 240 7.46 8.38 16.51
C SER A 240 6.14 7.73 16.11
N ILE A 241 5.85 6.54 16.64
CA ILE A 241 4.59 5.84 16.42
C ILE A 241 3.53 6.44 17.33
N LEU A 242 2.40 6.84 16.75
CA LEU A 242 1.19 7.18 17.49
C LEU A 242 0.48 5.88 17.86
N TYR A 243 0.58 5.46 19.12
CA TYR A 243 0.14 4.15 19.55
C TYR A 243 -1.38 4.03 19.56
N ASP A 244 -1.88 3.03 18.84
CA ASP A 244 -3.28 2.60 18.87
C ASP A 244 -3.33 1.12 19.23
N ALA A 245 -3.85 0.81 20.40
CA ALA A 245 -3.90 -0.55 20.93
C ALA A 245 -4.78 -1.49 20.07
N ALA A 246 -5.86 -0.97 19.49
CA ALA A 246 -6.76 -1.76 18.65
C ALA A 246 -6.12 -2.13 17.31
N GLU A 247 -5.44 -1.17 16.68
CA GLU A 247 -4.69 -1.42 15.44
C GLU A 247 -3.50 -2.35 15.69
N MET A 248 -2.75 -2.17 16.80
CA MET A 248 -1.68 -3.10 17.16
C MET A 248 -2.18 -4.51 17.40
N GLN A 249 -3.31 -4.68 18.11
CA GLN A 249 -3.92 -5.99 18.33
C GLN A 249 -4.30 -6.65 16.97
N ASN A 250 -4.85 -5.89 16.03
CA ASN A 250 -5.16 -6.39 14.69
C ASN A 250 -3.89 -6.86 13.95
N VAL A 251 -2.79 -6.11 14.03
CA VAL A 251 -1.50 -6.52 13.43
C VAL A 251 -0.97 -7.79 14.08
N LEU A 252 -0.97 -7.87 15.42
CA LEU A 252 -0.45 -9.03 16.16
C LEU A 252 -1.26 -10.31 15.89
N GLU A 253 -2.59 -10.21 15.81
CA GLU A 253 -3.46 -11.39 15.71
C GLU A 253 -3.85 -11.71 14.26
N LYS A 254 -4.05 -10.69 13.39
CA LYS A 254 -4.59 -10.88 12.03
C LYS A 254 -3.59 -10.51 10.92
N GLY A 255 -2.45 -9.89 11.25
CA GLY A 255 -1.48 -9.43 10.26
C GLY A 255 -1.99 -8.28 9.37
N ARG A 256 -3.01 -7.56 9.83
CA ARG A 256 -3.61 -6.41 9.12
C ARG A 256 -3.86 -5.28 10.10
N GLY A 257 -3.57 -4.05 9.70
CA GLY A 257 -3.77 -2.84 10.49
C GLY A 257 -3.03 -1.67 9.88
N SER A 258 -3.17 -0.52 10.50
CA SER A 258 -2.55 0.73 10.05
C SER A 258 -1.80 1.39 11.20
N ILE A 259 -0.49 1.55 11.05
CA ILE A 259 0.38 2.13 12.07
C ILE A 259 0.74 3.55 11.66
N ARG A 260 0.30 4.55 12.42
CA ARG A 260 0.65 5.95 12.16
C ARG A 260 2.04 6.26 12.68
N VAL A 261 2.87 6.86 11.83
CA VAL A 261 4.25 7.25 12.16
C VAL A 261 4.43 8.74 11.86
N ARG A 262 4.95 9.48 12.84
CA ARG A 262 5.31 10.90 12.73
C ARG A 262 6.80 11.07 12.58
N ALA A 263 7.20 12.13 11.87
CA ALA A 263 8.55 12.63 11.84
C ALA A 263 8.99 13.11 13.23
N GLN A 264 10.28 12.94 13.56
CA GLN A 264 10.90 13.58 14.73
C GLN A 264 11.52 14.89 14.33
N TRP A 265 11.31 15.90 15.14
CA TRP A 265 11.78 17.26 14.90
C TRP A 265 12.21 17.96 16.18
N ALA A 266 13.00 18.99 16.02
CA ALA A 266 13.41 19.87 17.10
C ALA A 266 13.38 21.33 16.63
N TYR A 267 13.08 22.26 17.53
CA TYR A 267 13.15 23.68 17.24
C TYR A 267 14.47 24.27 17.71
N ASP A 268 15.25 24.77 16.75
CA ASP A 268 16.44 25.56 17.01
C ASP A 268 16.05 27.04 17.19
N LYS A 269 16.12 27.50 18.45
CA LYS A 269 15.75 28.87 18.81
C LYS A 269 16.76 29.91 18.33
N GLU A 270 18.04 29.53 18.20
CA GLU A 270 19.10 30.44 17.79
C GLU A 270 18.96 30.81 16.32
N ASN A 271 18.71 29.80 15.48
CA ASN A 271 18.59 29.96 14.06
C ASN A 271 17.09 30.17 13.61
N ASN A 272 16.14 30.09 14.54
CA ASN A 272 14.70 30.21 14.27
C ASN A 272 14.24 29.23 13.18
N CYS A 273 14.67 27.97 13.27
CA CYS A 273 14.34 26.93 12.31
C CYS A 273 13.85 25.64 12.99
N ILE A 274 13.15 24.83 12.25
CA ILE A 274 12.75 23.47 12.63
C ILE A 274 13.67 22.49 11.92
N ASP A 275 14.35 21.65 12.67
CA ASP A 275 15.18 20.55 12.19
C ASP A 275 14.42 19.25 12.29
N ILE A 276 14.14 18.62 11.15
CA ILE A 276 13.52 17.29 11.05
C ILE A 276 14.64 16.28 10.84
N THR A 277 14.81 15.36 11.80
CA THR A 277 15.92 14.40 11.80
C THR A 277 15.49 12.98 11.47
N ARG A 278 14.19 12.68 11.52
CA ARG A 278 13.60 11.37 11.20
C ARG A 278 12.26 11.55 10.51
N ILE A 279 11.98 10.72 9.52
CA ILE A 279 10.75 10.78 8.72
C ILE A 279 10.07 9.40 8.69
N PRO A 280 8.76 9.33 8.40
CA PRO A 280 8.06 8.06 8.22
C PRO A 280 8.72 7.17 7.16
N PRO A 281 8.68 5.83 7.32
CA PRO A 281 9.30 4.87 6.39
C PRO A 281 8.61 4.79 5.03
N THR A 282 7.47 5.45 4.88
CA THR A 282 6.62 5.43 3.67
C THR A 282 6.91 6.57 2.71
N THR A 283 7.80 7.51 3.07
CA THR A 283 8.05 8.74 2.32
C THR A 283 9.54 9.03 2.13
N THR A 284 9.87 10.05 1.36
CA THR A 284 11.23 10.56 1.15
C THR A 284 11.31 12.05 1.48
N VAL A 285 12.53 12.55 1.71
CA VAL A 285 12.79 13.96 2.01
C VAL A 285 12.21 14.86 0.91
N GLU A 286 12.45 14.51 -0.35
CA GLU A 286 12.01 15.29 -1.51
C GLU A 286 10.47 15.30 -1.63
N ALA A 287 9.80 14.17 -1.34
CA ALA A 287 8.33 14.13 -1.36
C ALA A 287 7.71 15.07 -0.31
N ILE A 288 8.34 15.16 0.86
CA ILE A 288 7.94 16.10 1.91
C ILE A 288 8.18 17.54 1.44
N MET A 289 9.37 17.84 0.89
CA MET A 289 9.72 19.15 0.38
C MET A 289 8.81 19.61 -0.75
N ASP A 290 8.53 18.73 -1.70
CA ASP A 290 7.60 18.99 -2.81
C ASP A 290 6.21 19.36 -2.29
N LYS A 291 5.71 18.61 -1.28
CA LYS A 291 4.39 18.84 -0.69
C LYS A 291 4.32 20.15 0.11
N ILE A 292 5.33 20.45 0.90
CA ILE A 292 5.44 21.74 1.62
C ILE A 292 5.48 22.90 0.62
N THR A 293 6.29 22.78 -0.43
CA THR A 293 6.40 23.79 -1.49
C THR A 293 5.06 24.04 -2.18
N GLU A 294 4.29 22.98 -2.46
CA GLU A 294 2.94 23.08 -3.00
C GLU A 294 2.03 23.90 -2.06
N LEU A 295 2.03 23.56 -0.77
CA LEU A 295 1.20 24.26 0.23
C LEU A 295 1.57 25.74 0.39
N VAL A 296 2.85 26.08 0.31
CA VAL A 296 3.34 27.46 0.33
C VAL A 296 2.88 28.21 -0.93
N LYS A 297 3.02 27.61 -2.12
CA LYS A 297 2.55 28.21 -3.40
C LYS A 297 1.04 28.43 -3.41
N LEU A 298 0.26 27.53 -2.82
CA LEU A 298 -1.19 27.67 -2.66
C LEU A 298 -1.59 28.68 -1.57
N GLY A 299 -0.62 29.27 -0.85
CA GLY A 299 -0.88 30.22 0.23
C GLY A 299 -1.49 29.62 1.49
N LYS A 300 -1.54 28.29 1.60
CA LYS A 300 -2.06 27.57 2.77
C LYS A 300 -1.11 27.61 3.95
N ILE A 301 0.19 27.69 3.69
CA ILE A 301 1.25 27.87 4.69
C ILE A 301 2.03 29.12 4.32
N ARG A 302 2.12 30.07 5.26
CA ARG A 302 2.78 31.37 5.05
C ARG A 302 3.92 31.61 6.04
N GLU A 303 4.07 30.77 7.01
CA GLU A 303 4.97 30.85 8.16
C GLU A 303 6.43 30.51 7.78
N ILE A 304 6.62 29.76 6.71
CA ILE A 304 7.91 29.29 6.22
C ILE A 304 8.58 30.39 5.41
N SER A 305 9.86 30.64 5.66
CA SER A 305 10.71 31.55 4.85
C SER A 305 11.57 30.81 3.85
N ASP A 306 12.18 29.68 4.25
CA ASP A 306 13.03 28.82 3.41
C ASP A 306 12.98 27.37 3.88
N MET A 307 13.47 26.46 3.05
CA MET A 307 13.54 25.03 3.37
C MET A 307 14.76 24.42 2.66
N ARG A 308 15.60 23.71 3.43
CA ARG A 308 16.85 23.14 2.94
C ARG A 308 17.01 21.69 3.37
N ASP A 309 17.50 20.85 2.47
CA ASP A 309 18.02 19.52 2.81
C ASP A 309 19.49 19.66 3.23
N GLU A 310 19.77 19.47 4.51
CA GLU A 310 21.10 19.50 5.12
C GLU A 310 21.59 18.10 5.49
N THR A 311 21.02 17.06 4.87
CA THR A 311 21.40 15.67 5.08
C THR A 311 22.87 15.44 4.73
N ASP A 312 23.63 14.92 5.68
CA ASP A 312 25.05 14.65 5.56
C ASP A 312 25.45 13.24 6.08
N LEU A 313 26.72 13.04 6.39
CA LEU A 313 27.23 11.78 6.95
C LEU A 313 26.71 11.47 8.36
N ASN A 314 26.17 12.46 9.09
CA ASN A 314 25.60 12.28 10.42
C ASN A 314 24.14 11.79 10.36
N GLY A 315 23.52 11.89 9.20
CA GLY A 315 22.16 11.41 8.97
C GLY A 315 21.25 12.42 8.29
N LEU A 316 19.96 12.10 8.25
CA LEU A 316 18.91 12.94 7.68
C LEU A 316 18.76 14.23 8.50
N LYS A 317 18.74 15.36 7.80
CA LYS A 317 18.40 16.66 8.37
C LYS A 317 17.69 17.52 7.33
N LEU A 318 16.39 17.70 7.50
CA LEU A 318 15.58 18.65 6.74
C LEU A 318 15.32 19.88 7.62
N THR A 319 15.85 21.05 7.23
CA THR A 319 15.72 22.31 7.97
C THR A 319 14.67 23.20 7.33
N ILE A 320 13.73 23.70 8.15
CA ILE A 320 12.65 24.61 7.75
C ILE A 320 12.84 25.93 8.51
N ASP A 321 13.20 26.99 7.81
CA ASP A 321 13.37 28.32 8.38
C ASP A 321 12.00 29.02 8.57
N LEU A 322 11.78 29.56 9.76
CA LEU A 322 10.54 30.23 10.10
C LEU A 322 10.64 31.75 9.87
N LYS A 323 9.54 32.37 9.54
CA LYS A 323 9.40 33.83 9.65
C LYS A 323 9.34 34.24 11.12
N ARG A 324 9.79 35.44 11.44
CA ARG A 324 9.83 35.93 12.81
C ARG A 324 8.44 35.94 13.47
N GLY A 325 8.39 35.48 14.72
CA GLY A 325 7.18 35.50 15.53
C GLY A 325 6.19 34.37 15.23
N GLN A 326 6.58 33.35 14.49
CA GLN A 326 5.77 32.17 14.24
C GLN A 326 5.95 31.14 15.35
N ASP A 327 4.88 30.38 15.61
CA ASP A 327 4.84 29.30 16.59
C ASP A 327 5.21 27.97 15.89
N PRO A 328 6.33 27.33 16.24
CA PRO A 328 6.79 26.10 15.59
C PRO A 328 5.85 24.92 15.85
N ASP A 329 5.26 24.83 17.05
CA ASP A 329 4.39 23.70 17.41
C ASP A 329 3.10 23.74 16.58
N LYS A 330 2.49 24.93 16.43
CA LYS A 330 1.31 25.12 15.59
C LYS A 330 1.57 24.84 14.12
N LEU A 331 2.72 25.27 13.61
CA LEU A 331 3.11 24.97 12.23
C LEU A 331 3.29 23.48 12.04
N MET A 332 4.01 22.79 12.94
CA MET A 332 4.22 21.34 12.85
C MET A 332 2.91 20.55 12.93
N ALA A 333 1.98 20.93 13.80
CA ALA A 333 0.66 20.30 13.87
C ALA A 333 -0.12 20.40 12.53
N ARG A 334 0.02 21.52 11.82
CA ARG A 334 -0.57 21.71 10.47
C ARG A 334 0.19 20.90 9.39
N LEU A 335 1.51 20.86 9.47
CA LEU A 335 2.34 20.08 8.56
C LEU A 335 2.07 18.58 8.69
N PHE A 336 1.90 18.06 9.90
CA PHE A 336 1.52 16.66 10.13
C PHE A 336 0.18 16.30 9.46
N LYS A 337 -0.82 17.19 9.52
CA LYS A 337 -2.12 16.95 8.87
C LYS A 337 -2.09 17.07 7.34
N ALA A 338 -1.16 17.85 6.78
CA ALA A 338 -1.19 18.24 5.38
C ALA A 338 -0.07 17.65 4.51
N THR A 339 0.92 16.99 5.11
CA THR A 339 2.11 16.47 4.44
C THR A 339 2.46 15.07 4.91
N PRO A 340 3.34 14.33 4.18
CA PRO A 340 3.81 13.02 4.61
C PRO A 340 4.75 13.02 5.83
N LEU A 341 4.87 14.12 6.57
CA LEU A 341 5.56 14.15 7.88
C LEU A 341 4.83 13.31 8.94
N GLU A 342 3.54 13.08 8.78
CA GLU A 342 2.80 11.99 9.41
C GLU A 342 2.19 11.15 8.31
N ASP A 343 2.41 9.84 8.36
CA ASP A 343 1.86 8.90 7.39
C ASP A 343 1.54 7.56 8.04
N SER A 344 0.76 6.76 7.35
CA SER A 344 0.27 5.47 7.82
C SER A 344 0.97 4.32 7.11
N PHE A 345 1.64 3.46 7.86
CA PHE A 345 2.17 2.19 7.37
C PHE A 345 1.04 1.14 7.40
N ALA A 346 0.53 0.78 6.23
CA ALA A 346 -0.53 -0.22 6.11
C ALA A 346 0.06 -1.63 6.16
N CYS A 347 -0.19 -2.36 7.26
CA CYS A 347 0.23 -3.74 7.43
C CYS A 347 -0.68 -4.71 6.67
N ASN A 348 -0.08 -5.63 5.93
CA ASN A 348 -0.76 -6.75 5.26
C ASN A 348 0.22 -7.93 5.14
N PHE A 349 0.22 -8.82 6.12
CA PHE A 349 1.23 -9.86 6.28
C PHE A 349 0.89 -11.11 5.47
N ASN A 350 1.08 -11.03 4.15
CA ASN A 350 1.00 -12.17 3.26
C ASN A 350 2.35 -12.89 3.21
N VAL A 351 2.37 -14.14 3.61
CA VAL A 351 3.56 -15.00 3.69
C VAL A 351 3.30 -16.31 2.97
N LEU A 352 4.32 -16.87 2.35
CA LEU A 352 4.24 -18.22 1.78
C LEU A 352 4.55 -19.26 2.86
N ILE A 353 3.61 -20.20 3.05
CA ILE A 353 3.78 -21.35 3.92
C ILE A 353 3.56 -22.61 3.07
N GLY A 354 4.65 -23.38 2.86
CA GLY A 354 4.59 -24.54 1.97
C GLY A 354 4.15 -24.18 0.54
N GLY A 355 4.60 -23.04 0.02
CA GLY A 355 4.27 -22.54 -1.32
C GLY A 355 2.86 -21.95 -1.47
N GLN A 356 2.07 -21.85 -0.38
CA GLN A 356 0.73 -21.26 -0.41
C GLN A 356 0.71 -19.90 0.28
N PRO A 357 0.14 -18.85 -0.34
CA PRO A 357 0.02 -17.54 0.29
C PRO A 357 -1.03 -17.57 1.41
N ARG A 358 -0.64 -17.08 2.58
CA ARG A 358 -1.51 -16.94 3.76
C ARG A 358 -1.34 -15.57 4.39
N VAL A 359 -2.42 -14.99 4.86
CA VAL A 359 -2.38 -13.79 5.72
C VAL A 359 -2.31 -14.27 7.16
N LEU A 360 -1.23 -13.95 7.85
CA LEU A 360 -0.95 -14.44 9.19
C LEU A 360 -0.65 -13.26 10.13
N GLY A 361 -1.14 -13.34 11.37
CA GLY A 361 -0.71 -12.46 12.45
C GLY A 361 0.71 -12.76 12.91
N VAL A 362 1.31 -11.85 13.67
CA VAL A 362 2.67 -12.03 14.23
C VAL A 362 2.79 -13.33 15.00
N ARG A 363 1.81 -13.63 15.89
CA ARG A 363 1.78 -14.89 16.66
C ARG A 363 1.87 -16.12 15.76
N GLN A 364 1.07 -16.17 14.72
CA GLN A 364 1.05 -17.30 13.80
C GLN A 364 2.35 -17.43 12.99
N ILE A 365 2.92 -16.30 12.54
CA ILE A 365 4.22 -16.28 11.87
C ILE A 365 5.31 -16.83 12.79
N LEU A 366 5.33 -16.44 14.06
CA LEU A 366 6.31 -16.94 15.01
C LEU A 366 6.14 -18.45 15.28
N LEU A 367 4.91 -18.95 15.36
CA LEU A 367 4.65 -20.39 15.52
C LEU A 367 5.10 -21.19 14.29
N GLU A 368 4.81 -20.71 13.08
CA GLU A 368 5.30 -21.35 11.84
C GLU A 368 6.84 -21.30 11.76
N TRP A 369 7.45 -20.20 12.15
CA TRP A 369 8.91 -20.09 12.21
C TRP A 369 9.51 -21.07 13.26
N ILE A 370 8.91 -21.21 14.46
CA ILE A 370 9.33 -22.16 15.48
C ILE A 370 9.26 -23.61 14.94
N ALA A 371 8.20 -23.94 14.20
CA ALA A 371 8.05 -25.24 13.58
C ALA A 371 9.16 -25.48 12.55
N PHE A 372 9.39 -24.53 11.64
CA PHE A 372 10.45 -24.55 10.64
C PHE A 372 11.84 -24.69 11.29
N ARG A 373 12.17 -23.84 12.29
CA ARG A 373 13.47 -23.92 12.98
C ARG A 373 13.66 -25.23 13.74
N SER A 374 12.59 -25.76 14.34
CA SER A 374 12.63 -27.05 15.03
C SER A 374 13.01 -28.17 14.06
N GLU A 375 12.53 -28.14 12.83
CA GLU A 375 12.89 -29.09 11.80
C GLU A 375 14.36 -28.94 11.37
N CYS A 376 14.84 -27.70 11.16
CA CYS A 376 16.24 -27.44 10.88
C CYS A 376 17.17 -28.00 11.98
N VAL A 377 16.84 -27.79 13.25
CA VAL A 377 17.62 -28.33 14.39
C VAL A 377 17.54 -29.84 14.42
N ARG A 378 16.39 -30.46 14.14
CA ARG A 378 16.25 -31.92 14.05
C ARG A 378 17.13 -32.52 12.96
N ARG A 379 17.06 -31.97 11.74
CA ARG A 379 17.87 -32.42 10.58
C ARG A 379 19.34 -32.25 10.84
N ARG A 380 19.81 -31.11 11.37
CA ARG A 380 21.20 -30.92 11.80
C ARG A 380 21.64 -31.99 12.81
N THR A 381 20.82 -32.19 13.86
CA THR A 381 21.14 -33.16 14.90
C THR A 381 21.22 -34.61 14.35
N TYR A 382 20.34 -34.93 13.42
CA TYR A 382 20.36 -36.22 12.74
C TYR A 382 21.60 -36.38 11.84
N TYR A 383 22.00 -35.35 11.10
CA TYR A 383 23.21 -35.33 10.30
C TYR A 383 24.46 -35.56 11.17
N ASP A 384 24.57 -34.80 12.26
CA ASP A 384 25.70 -34.97 13.21
C ASP A 384 25.69 -36.36 13.85
N LEU A 385 24.52 -36.89 14.19
CA LEU A 385 24.36 -38.26 14.69
C LEU A 385 24.87 -39.30 13.69
N GLN A 386 24.46 -39.22 12.43
CA GLN A 386 24.87 -40.09 11.35
C GLN A 386 26.40 -40.06 11.16
N GLY A 387 26.98 -38.85 11.13
CA GLY A 387 28.45 -38.69 10.99
C GLY A 387 29.23 -39.33 12.16
N LYS A 388 28.75 -39.07 13.40
CA LYS A 388 29.36 -39.66 14.61
C LYS A 388 29.19 -41.20 14.66
N GLN A 389 28.03 -41.73 14.25
CA GLN A 389 27.81 -43.17 14.18
C GLN A 389 28.72 -43.83 13.14
N LYS A 390 28.86 -43.23 11.95
CA LYS A 390 29.79 -43.71 10.94
C LYS A 390 31.24 -43.73 11.47
N ARG A 391 31.65 -42.66 12.16
CA ARG A 391 32.99 -42.58 12.76
C ARG A 391 33.20 -43.62 13.87
N LEU A 392 32.21 -43.76 14.77
CA LEU A 392 32.27 -44.79 15.82
C LEU A 392 32.35 -46.20 15.24
N HIS A 393 31.59 -46.48 14.19
CA HIS A 393 31.58 -47.74 13.50
C HIS A 393 32.97 -48.12 12.97
N LEU A 394 33.69 -47.19 12.33
CA LEU A 394 35.07 -47.39 11.87
C LEU A 394 36.02 -47.64 13.03
N LEU A 395 35.91 -46.86 14.12
CA LEU A 395 36.77 -46.99 15.28
C LEU A 395 36.55 -48.31 16.05
N ARG A 396 35.30 -48.83 16.05
CA ARG A 396 34.99 -50.15 16.63
C ARG A 396 35.64 -51.29 15.86
N GLY A 397 35.71 -51.23 14.52
CA GLY A 397 36.49 -52.15 13.70
C GLY A 397 37.96 -52.08 14.02
N LEU A 398 38.50 -50.89 14.21
CA LEU A 398 39.89 -50.70 14.64
C LEU A 398 40.12 -51.22 16.06
N GLU A 399 39.25 -51.00 17.01
CA GLU A 399 39.34 -51.52 18.38
C GLU A 399 39.45 -53.05 18.40
N ALA A 400 38.61 -53.76 17.60
CA ALA A 400 38.67 -55.21 17.47
C ALA A 400 40.04 -55.73 16.99
N ILE A 401 40.68 -54.98 16.10
CA ILE A 401 42.04 -55.35 15.61
C ILE A 401 43.16 -54.96 16.59
N LEU A 402 43.00 -53.80 17.28
CA LEU A 402 43.98 -53.37 18.27
C LEU A 402 44.07 -54.28 19.50
N LEU A 403 43.02 -55.09 19.76
CA LEU A 403 43.06 -56.16 20.76
C LEU A 403 43.97 -57.32 20.39
N ASP A 404 44.24 -57.58 19.09
CA ASP A 404 45.14 -58.64 18.58
C ASP A 404 45.83 -58.15 17.29
N ILE A 405 46.77 -57.23 17.46
CA ILE A 405 47.52 -56.63 16.34
C ILE A 405 48.40 -57.68 15.61
N ASP A 406 48.94 -58.55 16.34
CA ASP A 406 49.84 -59.61 15.77
C ASP A 406 49.09 -60.50 14.76
N LYS A 407 47.88 -60.89 15.11
CA LYS A 407 46.98 -61.61 14.22
C LYS A 407 46.63 -60.83 12.95
N ALA A 408 46.40 -59.49 13.08
CA ALA A 408 46.10 -58.61 11.92
C ALA A 408 47.30 -58.55 10.97
N ILE A 409 48.50 -58.37 11.53
CA ILE A 409 49.76 -58.37 10.74
C ILE A 409 49.98 -59.73 10.08
N GLU A 410 49.69 -60.79 10.79
CA GLU A 410 49.83 -62.15 10.26
C GLU A 410 48.90 -62.44 9.08
N ILE A 411 47.64 -62.02 9.20
CA ILE A 411 46.65 -62.14 8.11
C ILE A 411 47.11 -61.35 6.87
N VAL A 412 47.49 -60.08 7.03
CA VAL A 412 47.94 -59.24 5.91
C VAL A 412 49.17 -59.77 5.27
N ARG A 413 50.11 -60.23 6.07
CA ARG A 413 51.42 -60.81 5.58
C ARG A 413 51.26 -62.14 4.84
N ASN A 414 50.31 -62.98 5.28
CA ASN A 414 50.14 -64.35 4.69
C ASN A 414 49.11 -64.32 3.53
N THR A 415 48.45 -63.18 3.25
CA THR A 415 47.51 -63.00 2.10
C THR A 415 48.34 -62.87 0.82
N ALA A 416 48.04 -63.72 -0.20
CA ALA A 416 48.78 -63.76 -1.44
C ALA A 416 48.46 -62.60 -2.40
N GLU A 417 47.19 -62.17 -2.45
CA GLU A 417 46.73 -61.13 -3.35
C GLU A 417 46.20 -59.97 -2.54
N GLU A 418 46.46 -58.71 -2.99
CA GLU A 418 46.01 -57.46 -2.34
C GLU A 418 44.51 -57.42 -2.22
N SER A 419 43.77 -57.90 -3.21
CA SER A 419 42.30 -57.97 -3.24
C SER A 419 41.68 -58.85 -2.16
N GLU A 420 42.42 -59.79 -1.61
CA GLU A 420 41.96 -60.71 -0.57
C GLU A 420 42.22 -60.19 0.86
N VAL A 421 43.01 -59.15 1.04
CA VAL A 421 43.38 -58.62 2.36
C VAL A 421 42.13 -58.20 3.14
N VAL A 422 41.21 -57.42 2.53
CA VAL A 422 39.98 -56.96 3.14
C VAL A 422 39.08 -58.16 3.51
N PRO A 423 38.76 -59.12 2.61
CA PRO A 423 37.97 -60.30 2.95
C PRO A 423 38.57 -61.10 4.09
N ASN A 424 39.92 -61.30 4.12
CA ASN A 424 40.55 -62.04 5.14
C ASN A 424 40.57 -61.40 6.52
N LEU A 425 40.66 -60.04 6.57
CA LEU A 425 40.48 -59.27 7.79
C LEU A 425 39.02 -59.33 8.31
N MET A 426 38.04 -59.28 7.40
CA MET A 426 36.66 -59.49 7.74
C MET A 426 36.37 -60.79 8.44
N ILE A 427 36.86 -61.87 7.86
CA ILE A 427 36.74 -63.26 8.41
C ILE A 427 37.49 -63.38 9.73
N GLY A 428 38.71 -62.87 9.77
CA GLY A 428 39.60 -63.01 10.94
C GLY A 428 39.11 -62.28 12.20
N PHE A 429 38.47 -61.17 12.03
CA PHE A 429 38.02 -60.29 13.16
C PHE A 429 36.48 -60.13 13.30
N GLY A 430 35.73 -60.70 12.37
CA GLY A 430 34.25 -60.54 12.38
C GLY A 430 33.82 -59.16 12.16
N ILE A 431 34.51 -58.33 11.39
CA ILE A 431 34.25 -56.97 11.00
C ILE A 431 33.69 -56.89 9.60
N ASP A 432 32.99 -55.80 9.27
CA ASP A 432 32.48 -55.60 7.92
C ASP A 432 33.54 -55.00 6.97
N GLU A 433 33.19 -54.96 5.68
CA GLU A 433 34.07 -54.50 4.61
C GLU A 433 34.60 -53.08 4.84
N VAL A 434 33.72 -52.14 5.24
CA VAL A 434 34.06 -50.72 5.48
C VAL A 434 35.02 -50.56 6.66
N GLN A 435 34.86 -51.40 7.70
CA GLN A 435 35.77 -51.46 8.84
C GLN A 435 37.12 -52.09 8.46
N ALA A 436 37.08 -53.16 7.69
CA ALA A 436 38.27 -53.86 7.26
C ALA A 436 39.14 -53.02 6.32
N GLU A 437 38.53 -52.31 5.38
CA GLU A 437 39.19 -51.36 4.48
C GLU A 437 39.84 -50.20 5.25
N TYR A 438 39.10 -49.59 6.20
CA TYR A 438 39.64 -48.53 7.05
C TYR A 438 40.86 -48.97 7.84
N VAL A 439 40.87 -50.19 8.30
CA VAL A 439 42.01 -50.78 9.05
C VAL A 439 43.15 -51.10 8.14
N ALA A 440 42.93 -51.70 6.96
CA ALA A 440 43.95 -52.03 6.00
C ALA A 440 44.82 -50.85 5.55
N GLU A 441 44.14 -49.62 5.52
CA GLU A 441 44.81 -48.37 5.18
C GLU A 441 45.58 -47.72 6.33
N ILE A 442 45.58 -48.30 7.55
CA ILE A 442 46.26 -47.71 8.69
C ILE A 442 47.78 -47.75 8.53
N LYS A 443 48.40 -46.60 8.72
CA LYS A 443 49.84 -46.47 8.71
C LYS A 443 50.46 -47.19 9.92
N LEU A 444 51.47 -48.03 9.73
CA LEU A 444 52.15 -48.75 10.80
C LEU A 444 52.58 -47.90 12.00
N ARG A 445 52.97 -46.66 11.79
CA ARG A 445 53.25 -45.68 12.89
C ARG A 445 52.07 -45.40 13.83
N HIS A 446 50.85 -45.69 13.40
CA HIS A 446 49.65 -45.48 14.18
C HIS A 446 49.28 -46.71 15.06
N LEU A 447 50.04 -47.78 15.03
CA LEU A 447 49.87 -48.94 15.89
C LEU A 447 50.62 -48.82 17.24
N ASN A 448 51.00 -47.58 17.63
CA ASN A 448 51.68 -47.35 18.88
C ASN A 448 50.66 -47.12 20.02
N ARG A 449 51.12 -47.31 21.26
CA ARG A 449 50.30 -47.24 22.48
C ARG A 449 49.58 -45.91 22.65
N GLU A 450 50.21 -44.78 22.29
CA GLU A 450 49.62 -43.44 22.39
C GLU A 450 48.43 -43.28 21.44
N TYR A 451 48.55 -43.75 20.21
CA TYR A 451 47.48 -43.74 19.23
C TYR A 451 46.28 -44.57 19.67
N ILE A 452 46.54 -45.78 20.21
CA ILE A 452 45.51 -46.69 20.72
C ILE A 452 44.73 -45.98 21.84
N LEU A 453 45.40 -45.43 22.84
CA LEU A 453 44.74 -44.70 23.95
C LEU A 453 43.88 -43.55 23.45
N LYS A 454 44.40 -42.76 22.51
CA LYS A 454 43.62 -41.66 21.92
C LYS A 454 42.36 -42.14 21.17
N ARG A 455 42.42 -43.32 20.53
CA ARG A 455 41.24 -43.87 19.82
C ARG A 455 40.21 -44.44 20.82
N THR A 456 40.65 -45.04 21.91
CA THR A 456 39.74 -45.51 22.96
C THR A 456 39.01 -44.32 23.62
N GLU A 457 39.74 -43.25 23.95
CA GLU A 457 39.14 -42.01 24.45
C GLU A 457 38.13 -41.41 23.44
N GLU A 458 38.50 -41.39 22.13
CA GLU A 458 37.59 -40.89 21.06
C GLU A 458 36.33 -41.76 20.96
N ILE A 459 36.40 -43.07 21.15
CA ILE A 459 35.25 -43.98 21.17
C ILE A 459 34.30 -43.61 22.32
N GLU A 460 34.79 -43.44 23.53
CA GLU A 460 33.99 -43.08 24.69
C GLU A 460 33.32 -41.70 24.52
N GLU A 461 34.04 -40.70 23.98
CA GLU A 461 33.50 -39.39 23.68
C GLU A 461 32.41 -39.46 22.61
N LEU A 462 32.62 -40.26 21.54
CA LEU A 462 31.62 -40.45 20.51
C LEU A 462 30.35 -41.12 21.03
N GLU A 463 30.48 -42.14 21.90
CA GLU A 463 29.35 -42.83 22.51
C GLU A 463 28.51 -41.87 23.37
N LYS A 464 29.15 -41.05 24.21
CA LYS A 464 28.49 -40.04 25.01
C LYS A 464 27.78 -39.01 24.11
N ALA A 465 28.47 -38.53 23.04
CA ALA A 465 27.90 -37.57 22.10
C ALA A 465 26.72 -38.16 21.30
N ILE A 466 26.82 -39.45 20.88
CA ILE A 466 25.72 -40.14 20.18
C ILE A 466 24.50 -40.29 21.11
N ALA A 467 24.75 -40.66 22.38
CA ALA A 467 23.67 -40.78 23.36
C ALA A 467 22.97 -39.43 23.57
N ASP A 468 23.72 -38.33 23.69
CA ASP A 468 23.21 -36.99 23.82
C ASP A 468 22.38 -36.53 22.58
N LEU A 469 22.90 -36.76 21.38
CA LEU A 469 22.19 -36.44 20.12
C LEU A 469 20.89 -37.25 19.95
N LYS A 470 20.90 -38.55 20.32
CA LYS A 470 19.70 -39.39 20.35
C LYS A 470 18.66 -38.83 21.33
N ASP A 471 19.07 -38.39 22.53
CA ASP A 471 18.21 -37.78 23.53
C ASP A 471 17.63 -36.47 23.03
N VAL A 472 18.40 -35.63 22.31
CA VAL A 472 17.89 -34.41 21.66
C VAL A 472 16.79 -34.74 20.64
N LEU A 473 17.00 -35.76 19.81
CA LEU A 473 16.00 -36.17 18.79
C LEU A 473 14.71 -36.73 19.41
N GLN A 474 14.81 -37.41 20.54
CA GLN A 474 13.68 -38.03 21.22
C GLN A 474 12.84 -37.03 22.05
N ARG A 475 13.43 -35.91 22.50
CA ARG A 475 12.81 -34.98 23.42
C ARG A 475 12.61 -33.61 22.77
N PRO A 476 11.40 -33.27 22.28
CA PRO A 476 11.12 -31.94 21.70
C PRO A 476 11.49 -30.76 22.61
N ALA A 477 11.39 -30.94 23.93
CA ALA A 477 11.79 -29.91 24.90
C ALA A 477 13.29 -29.55 24.80
N ARG A 478 14.17 -30.50 24.44
CA ARG A 478 15.58 -30.20 24.22
C ARG A 478 15.82 -29.37 22.95
N ILE A 479 15.10 -29.68 21.87
CA ILE A 479 15.15 -28.89 20.64
C ILE A 479 14.69 -27.46 20.95
N ARG A 480 13.57 -27.29 21.66
CA ARG A 480 13.09 -25.97 22.11
C ARG A 480 14.14 -25.21 22.92
N LYS A 481 14.82 -25.89 23.85
CA LYS A 481 15.90 -25.28 24.66
C LYS A 481 17.07 -24.80 23.80
N ILE A 482 17.47 -25.59 22.79
CA ILE A 482 18.53 -25.21 21.85
C ILE A 482 18.14 -23.92 21.11
N ILE A 483 16.92 -23.85 20.54
CA ILE A 483 16.42 -22.68 19.82
C ILE A 483 16.35 -21.47 20.74
N MET A 484 15.85 -21.61 21.97
CA MET A 484 15.81 -20.50 22.94
C MET A 484 17.21 -19.97 23.27
N ASN A 485 18.21 -20.82 23.38
CA ASN A 485 19.60 -20.40 23.61
C ASN A 485 20.15 -19.66 22.36
N GLU A 486 19.92 -20.20 21.15
CA GLU A 486 20.33 -19.56 19.90
C GLU A 486 19.70 -18.16 19.76
N LEU A 487 18.39 -18.01 20.04
CA LEU A 487 17.72 -16.71 20.05
C LEU A 487 18.31 -15.74 21.09
N GLY A 488 18.64 -16.24 22.29
CA GLY A 488 19.29 -15.42 23.32
C GLY A 488 20.68 -14.93 22.89
N ASP A 489 21.45 -15.77 22.22
CA ASP A 489 22.78 -15.43 21.68
C ASP A 489 22.66 -14.40 20.55
N VAL A 490 21.68 -14.56 19.64
CA VAL A 490 21.39 -13.59 18.57
C VAL A 490 21.02 -12.24 19.15
N ALA A 491 20.08 -12.20 20.12
CA ALA A 491 19.67 -10.96 20.78
C ALA A 491 20.85 -10.25 21.44
N LYS A 492 21.73 -10.99 22.09
CA LYS A 492 22.92 -10.46 22.79
C LYS A 492 23.99 -9.97 21.81
N LYS A 493 24.25 -10.72 20.72
CA LYS A 493 25.34 -10.44 19.78
C LYS A 493 25.00 -9.35 18.75
N TYR A 494 23.76 -9.31 18.29
CA TYR A 494 23.33 -8.46 17.18
C TYR A 494 22.20 -7.48 17.54
N GLY A 495 21.69 -7.54 18.75
CA GLY A 495 20.64 -6.65 19.23
C GLY A 495 21.09 -5.19 19.29
N SER A 496 20.19 -4.30 19.01
CA SER A 496 20.37 -2.85 19.13
C SER A 496 19.18 -2.22 19.86
N PRO A 497 19.37 -1.05 20.50
CA PRO A 497 18.25 -0.30 21.06
C PRO A 497 17.20 0.03 20.00
N ARG A 498 15.94 0.16 20.42
CA ARG A 498 14.83 0.60 19.57
C ARG A 498 15.14 1.97 18.96
N LYS A 499 14.87 2.11 17.68
CA LYS A 499 15.07 3.37 16.95
C LYS A 499 13.81 4.23 16.90
N THR A 500 12.64 3.58 16.86
CA THR A 500 11.34 4.25 16.74
C THR A 500 10.75 4.48 18.13
N GLU A 501 10.40 5.70 18.44
CA GLU A 501 9.72 6.09 19.68
C GLU A 501 8.26 5.66 19.66
N ILE A 502 7.68 5.38 20.83
CA ILE A 502 6.27 5.05 20.96
C ILE A 502 5.59 6.14 21.81
N LEU A 503 4.63 6.83 21.22
CA LEU A 503 3.82 7.85 21.89
C LEU A 503 2.48 7.23 22.28
N TYR A 504 2.30 6.96 23.56
CA TYR A 504 1.06 6.40 24.13
C TYR A 504 0.00 7.48 24.33
N ASP A 505 0.42 8.70 24.67
CA ASP A 505 -0.46 9.86 24.75
C ASP A 505 -0.47 10.55 23.38
N LEU A 506 -1.65 10.62 22.76
CA LEU A 506 -1.78 11.32 21.51
C LEU A 506 -1.52 12.82 21.73
N PRO A 507 -0.64 13.45 20.96
CA PRO A 507 -0.45 14.89 21.01
C PRO A 507 -1.77 15.62 20.76
N ASP A 508 -2.02 16.68 21.53
CA ASP A 508 -3.20 17.52 21.35
C ASP A 508 -3.06 18.37 20.07
N ASP A 509 -3.57 17.85 18.97
CA ASP A 509 -3.57 18.52 17.67
C ASP A 509 -4.75 19.53 17.52
N SER A 510 -5.48 19.82 18.59
CA SER A 510 -6.62 20.76 18.57
C SER A 510 -6.21 22.20 18.17
N ALA A 511 -4.97 22.58 18.49
CA ALA A 511 -4.40 23.86 18.07
C ALA A 511 -4.28 24.02 16.53
N ALA A 512 -4.29 22.92 15.77
CA ALA A 512 -4.28 22.96 14.32
C ALA A 512 -5.67 23.26 13.74
N ASP A 513 -6.74 22.99 14.47
CA ASP A 513 -8.13 23.23 14.02
C ASP A 513 -8.55 24.69 14.25
N GLU A 514 -8.00 25.38 15.25
CA GLU A 514 -8.32 26.78 15.53
C GLU A 514 -7.87 27.77 14.44
N GLN A 515 -6.89 27.42 13.58
CA GLN A 515 -6.42 28.30 12.50
C GLN A 515 -6.93 27.93 11.10
N ASN A 516 -7.70 26.85 10.98
CA ASN A 516 -8.45 26.53 9.77
C ASN A 516 -9.85 27.18 9.77
N GLU A 517 -10.17 28.06 10.71
CA GLU A 517 -11.34 28.92 10.55
C GLU A 517 -11.12 29.79 9.32
N ILE A 518 -11.84 29.46 8.26
CA ILE A 518 -11.97 30.28 7.06
C ILE A 518 -12.44 31.66 7.57
N PRO A 519 -11.66 32.73 7.34
CA PRO A 519 -12.10 34.06 7.79
C PRO A 519 -13.49 34.29 7.26
N ASP A 520 -14.48 34.33 8.16
CA ASP A 520 -15.88 34.53 7.77
C ASP A 520 -16.21 36.00 7.82
N TYR A 521 -16.49 36.54 6.65
CA TYR A 521 -16.87 37.93 6.45
C TYR A 521 -17.96 38.01 5.39
N PRO A 522 -18.83 39.04 5.44
CA PRO A 522 -19.90 39.17 4.47
C PRO A 522 -19.36 39.44 3.07
N VAL A 523 -19.97 38.78 2.09
CA VAL A 523 -19.68 38.92 0.66
C VAL A 523 -20.97 38.90 -0.15
N THR A 524 -20.98 39.54 -1.30
CA THR A 524 -22.02 39.39 -2.31
C THR A 524 -21.47 38.56 -3.47
N VAL A 525 -22.18 37.50 -3.82
CA VAL A 525 -21.82 36.64 -4.93
C VAL A 525 -22.70 36.87 -6.13
N PHE A 526 -22.12 36.82 -7.31
CA PHE A 526 -22.77 36.98 -8.60
C PHE A 526 -22.44 35.78 -9.48
N PHE A 527 -23.47 35.26 -10.17
CA PHE A 527 -23.30 34.23 -11.16
C PHE A 527 -23.99 34.61 -12.44
N THR A 528 -23.31 34.42 -13.58
CA THR A 528 -23.80 34.83 -14.89
C THR A 528 -24.33 33.66 -15.70
N ARG A 529 -25.10 33.93 -16.75
CA ARG A 529 -25.66 32.94 -17.66
C ARG A 529 -24.55 32.11 -18.38
N GLU A 530 -23.46 32.77 -18.74
CA GLU A 530 -22.29 32.15 -19.39
C GLU A 530 -21.36 31.41 -18.41
N GLY A 531 -21.72 31.31 -17.12
CA GLY A 531 -20.99 30.52 -16.13
C GLY A 531 -19.82 31.24 -15.45
N TYR A 532 -19.82 32.57 -15.42
CA TYR A 532 -18.83 33.33 -14.64
C TYR A 532 -19.34 33.58 -13.22
N PHE A 533 -18.40 33.48 -12.28
CA PHE A 533 -18.66 33.70 -10.84
C PHE A 533 -17.82 34.86 -10.32
N LYS A 534 -18.41 35.72 -9.51
CA LYS A 534 -17.71 36.77 -8.76
C LYS A 534 -18.08 36.77 -7.30
N LYS A 535 -17.09 37.02 -6.46
CA LYS A 535 -17.28 37.29 -5.03
C LYS A 535 -16.73 38.68 -4.74
N ILE A 536 -17.59 39.57 -4.21
CA ILE A 536 -17.25 40.96 -3.97
C ILE A 536 -17.56 41.29 -2.53
N THR A 537 -16.62 41.93 -1.82
CA THR A 537 -16.86 42.42 -0.45
C THR A 537 -17.79 43.64 -0.45
N PRO A 538 -18.59 43.89 0.62
CA PRO A 538 -19.50 45.05 0.69
C PRO A 538 -18.79 46.39 0.49
N GLN A 539 -17.55 46.49 0.97
CA GLN A 539 -16.75 47.71 0.79
C GLN A 539 -16.38 47.92 -0.69
N SER A 540 -15.95 46.87 -1.38
CA SER A 540 -15.62 46.96 -2.80
C SER A 540 -16.88 47.21 -3.65
N LEU A 541 -18.01 46.63 -3.26
CA LEU A 541 -19.27 46.79 -3.98
C LEU A 541 -19.82 48.24 -3.88
N ARG A 542 -19.73 48.89 -2.70
CA ARG A 542 -20.14 50.27 -2.52
C ARG A 542 -19.33 51.29 -3.35
N MET A 543 -18.11 50.96 -3.65
CA MET A 543 -17.20 51.82 -4.43
C MET A 543 -17.20 51.48 -5.93
N SER A 544 -18.05 50.54 -6.36
CA SER A 544 -18.08 50.00 -7.70
C SER A 544 -19.23 50.60 -8.54
N GLY A 545 -18.99 50.80 -9.85
CA GLY A 545 -20.01 51.03 -10.85
C GLY A 545 -20.72 49.74 -11.31
N GLU A 546 -21.15 49.70 -12.55
CA GLU A 546 -21.79 48.52 -13.15
C GLU A 546 -20.89 47.31 -13.20
N GLN A 547 -21.50 46.12 -13.17
CA GLN A 547 -20.79 44.84 -13.27
C GLN A 547 -20.24 44.62 -14.70
N LYS A 548 -18.93 44.42 -14.85
CA LYS A 548 -18.36 44.04 -16.14
C LYS A 548 -18.78 42.61 -16.46
N LEU A 549 -19.45 42.43 -17.59
CA LEU A 549 -19.88 41.14 -18.10
C LEU A 549 -19.22 40.88 -19.47
N LYS A 550 -19.25 39.65 -19.93
CA LYS A 550 -18.93 39.29 -21.33
C LYS A 550 -20.04 39.80 -22.25
N ASP A 551 -19.71 40.10 -23.49
CA ASP A 551 -20.69 40.61 -24.46
C ASP A 551 -21.84 39.60 -24.63
N GLY A 552 -23.08 40.10 -24.37
CA GLY A 552 -24.30 39.29 -24.42
C GLY A 552 -24.60 38.44 -23.19
N ASP A 553 -23.75 38.47 -22.13
CA ASP A 553 -23.96 37.77 -20.88
C ASP A 553 -24.80 38.62 -19.88
N GLU A 554 -25.48 37.97 -18.94
CA GLU A 554 -26.25 38.63 -17.92
C GLU A 554 -26.10 37.97 -16.54
N VAL A 555 -26.24 38.72 -15.47
CA VAL A 555 -26.25 38.17 -14.10
C VAL A 555 -27.59 37.48 -13.85
N VAL A 556 -27.56 36.17 -13.64
CA VAL A 556 -28.76 35.36 -13.37
C VAL A 556 -28.96 35.04 -11.88
N TYR A 557 -27.94 35.23 -11.05
CA TYR A 557 -28.01 34.99 -9.63
C TYR A 557 -27.17 36.00 -8.85
N THR A 558 -27.76 36.59 -7.82
CA THR A 558 -27.08 37.48 -6.87
C THR A 558 -27.56 37.13 -5.46
N LYS A 559 -26.64 36.96 -4.52
CA LYS A 559 -26.98 36.70 -3.11
C LYS A 559 -25.92 37.29 -2.18
N GLU A 560 -26.38 37.95 -1.11
CA GLU A 560 -25.52 38.30 0.01
C GLU A 560 -25.35 37.07 0.90
N THR A 561 -24.11 36.78 1.28
CA THR A 561 -23.72 35.58 2.03
C THR A 561 -22.42 35.82 2.80
N THR A 562 -21.82 34.77 3.32
CA THR A 562 -20.52 34.82 4.00
C THR A 562 -19.46 34.09 3.22
N ASN A 563 -18.18 34.38 3.49
CA ASN A 563 -17.06 33.76 2.84
C ASN A 563 -16.94 32.23 3.13
N SER A 564 -17.57 31.77 4.22
CA SER A 564 -17.61 30.34 4.59
C SER A 564 -18.73 29.56 3.88
N ALA A 565 -19.68 30.25 3.22
CA ALA A 565 -20.84 29.62 2.59
C ALA A 565 -20.44 28.58 1.51
N GLU A 566 -21.22 27.51 1.41
CA GLU A 566 -21.07 26.51 0.36
C GLU A 566 -21.82 26.90 -0.90
N LEU A 567 -21.19 26.64 -2.05
CA LEU A 567 -21.71 26.91 -3.39
C LEU A 567 -22.01 25.59 -4.08
N LEU A 568 -23.19 25.46 -4.66
CA LEU A 568 -23.61 24.27 -5.42
C LEU A 568 -23.85 24.71 -6.87
N PHE A 569 -23.07 24.21 -7.82
CA PHE A 569 -23.19 24.47 -9.25
C PHE A 569 -23.76 23.23 -9.95
N PHE A 570 -24.99 23.35 -10.44
CA PHE A 570 -25.67 22.31 -11.20
C PHE A 570 -25.35 22.45 -12.69
N THR A 571 -24.99 21.32 -13.35
CA THR A 571 -24.48 21.31 -14.72
C THR A 571 -25.46 20.67 -15.70
N ASN A 572 -25.24 20.87 -16.99
CA ASN A 572 -25.99 20.23 -18.08
C ASN A 572 -25.85 18.70 -18.13
N HIS A 573 -24.87 18.11 -17.44
CA HIS A 573 -24.66 16.67 -17.33
C HIS A 573 -25.37 16.01 -16.10
N ALA A 574 -26.40 16.69 -15.57
CA ALA A 574 -27.13 16.25 -14.36
C ALA A 574 -26.22 15.98 -13.16
N GLN A 575 -25.18 16.77 -13.01
CA GLN A 575 -24.20 16.72 -11.93
C GLN A 575 -24.26 18.00 -11.11
N VAL A 576 -23.73 17.95 -9.87
CA VAL A 576 -23.54 19.16 -9.04
C VAL A 576 -22.12 19.18 -8.51
N TYR A 577 -21.46 20.32 -8.70
CA TYR A 577 -20.16 20.61 -8.13
C TYR A 577 -20.32 21.43 -6.87
N LYS A 578 -19.62 21.03 -5.81
CA LYS A 578 -19.59 21.69 -4.51
C LYS A 578 -18.28 22.44 -4.35
N SER A 579 -18.35 23.67 -3.91
CA SER A 579 -17.21 24.50 -3.57
C SER A 579 -17.60 25.43 -2.41
N ARG A 580 -16.64 26.15 -1.86
CA ARG A 580 -16.90 27.21 -0.86
C ARG A 580 -16.60 28.55 -1.46
N ALA A 581 -17.31 29.61 -0.99
CA ALA A 581 -17.02 30.96 -1.40
C ALA A 581 -15.56 31.36 -1.13
N SER A 582 -14.95 30.83 -0.08
CA SER A 582 -13.53 31.01 0.26
C SER A 582 -12.53 30.45 -0.77
N GLU A 583 -12.95 29.52 -1.63
CA GLU A 583 -12.11 28.95 -2.70
C GLU A 583 -11.98 29.90 -3.91
N PHE A 584 -12.82 30.94 -3.97
CA PHE A 584 -12.79 31.99 -4.97
C PHE A 584 -12.17 33.28 -4.39
N ALA A 585 -11.31 33.93 -5.18
CA ALA A 585 -10.71 35.18 -4.76
C ALA A 585 -11.74 36.31 -4.68
N ASP A 586 -11.53 37.26 -3.75
CA ASP A 586 -12.31 38.50 -3.75
C ASP A 586 -12.01 39.31 -5.01
N THR A 587 -13.04 39.74 -5.71
CA THR A 587 -12.93 40.44 -6.98
C THR A 587 -13.56 41.86 -6.90
N LYS A 588 -13.43 42.60 -8.01
CA LYS A 588 -14.08 43.92 -8.19
C LYS A 588 -15.17 43.82 -9.28
N ALA A 589 -16.12 44.70 -9.27
CA ALA A 589 -17.17 44.76 -10.31
C ALA A 589 -16.57 44.90 -11.73
N SER A 590 -15.42 45.57 -11.85
CA SER A 590 -14.74 45.87 -13.13
C SER A 590 -14.02 44.67 -13.80
N VAL A 591 -14.03 43.49 -13.17
CA VAL A 591 -13.43 42.26 -13.77
C VAL A 591 -14.52 41.25 -14.14
N LEU A 592 -14.22 40.31 -15.04
CA LEU A 592 -15.19 39.29 -15.46
C LEU A 592 -15.48 38.25 -14.35
N GLY A 593 -14.52 37.98 -13.46
CA GLY A 593 -14.60 36.93 -12.45
C GLY A 593 -14.01 35.61 -12.94
N ASP A 594 -14.22 34.55 -12.14
CA ASP A 594 -13.73 33.22 -12.46
C ASP A 594 -14.72 32.47 -13.37
N TYR A 595 -14.24 31.84 -14.44
CA TYR A 595 -15.04 30.91 -15.23
C TYR A 595 -15.16 29.60 -14.49
N VAL A 596 -16.39 29.28 -14.02
CA VAL A 596 -16.63 28.16 -13.08
C VAL A 596 -16.19 26.80 -13.63
N ALA A 597 -16.46 26.53 -14.94
CA ALA A 597 -16.11 25.27 -15.54
C ALA A 597 -14.59 24.99 -15.51
N SER A 598 -13.76 26.01 -15.79
CA SER A 598 -12.30 25.89 -15.67
C SER A 598 -11.84 25.84 -14.23
N LYS A 599 -12.44 26.63 -13.34
CA LYS A 599 -12.06 26.72 -11.93
C LYS A 599 -12.31 25.43 -11.17
N LEU A 600 -13.40 24.72 -11.51
CA LEU A 600 -13.81 23.46 -10.87
C LEU A 600 -13.41 22.21 -11.68
N GLU A 601 -12.61 22.37 -12.75
CA GLU A 601 -12.12 21.28 -13.61
C GLU A 601 -13.27 20.39 -14.10
N MET A 602 -14.34 21.04 -14.66
CA MET A 602 -15.47 20.33 -15.23
C MET A 602 -15.07 19.57 -16.50
N GLU A 603 -15.84 18.54 -16.85
CA GLU A 603 -15.60 17.72 -18.04
C GLU A 603 -15.78 18.52 -19.33
N GLU A 604 -15.20 18.07 -20.43
CA GLU A 604 -15.33 18.72 -21.73
C GLU A 604 -16.81 18.79 -22.16
N GLY A 605 -17.28 19.98 -22.50
CA GLY A 605 -18.70 20.22 -22.83
C GLY A 605 -19.64 20.34 -21.63
N GLU A 606 -19.15 20.21 -20.40
CA GLU A 606 -19.93 20.43 -19.19
C GLU A 606 -19.94 21.92 -18.82
N VAL A 607 -21.15 22.47 -18.63
CA VAL A 607 -21.34 23.88 -18.27
C VAL A 607 -22.28 24.00 -17.07
N PRO A 608 -22.03 24.95 -16.14
CA PRO A 608 -22.92 25.20 -15.01
C PRO A 608 -24.16 25.96 -15.49
N LEU A 609 -25.35 25.39 -15.24
CA LEU A 609 -26.64 25.96 -15.62
C LEU A 609 -27.27 26.76 -14.48
N PHE A 610 -27.01 26.40 -13.24
CA PHE A 610 -27.64 26.99 -12.06
C PHE A 610 -26.67 26.94 -10.88
N MET A 611 -26.72 28.01 -10.07
CA MET A 611 -25.96 28.07 -8.82
C MET A 611 -26.92 28.35 -7.64
N THR A 612 -26.65 27.73 -6.51
CA THR A 612 -27.24 28.14 -5.24
C THR A 612 -26.20 28.20 -4.13
N VAL A 613 -26.47 29.03 -3.13
CA VAL A 613 -25.63 29.28 -1.96
C VAL A 613 -26.36 28.76 -0.73
N THR A 614 -25.65 28.02 0.10
CA THR A 614 -26.20 27.51 1.36
C THR A 614 -25.16 27.57 2.49
N VAL A 615 -25.66 27.73 3.72
CA VAL A 615 -24.86 27.62 4.95
C VAL A 615 -25.28 26.39 5.74
N ASP A 616 -26.56 26.04 5.70
CA ASP A 616 -27.18 25.01 6.55
C ASP A 616 -28.02 23.98 5.80
N TYR A 617 -27.98 24.01 4.46
CA TYR A 617 -28.73 23.11 3.57
C TYR A 617 -30.23 23.07 3.77
N ARG A 618 -30.82 24.19 4.19
CA ARG A 618 -32.28 24.35 4.31
C ARG A 618 -32.94 24.52 2.97
N GLY A 619 -34.23 24.15 2.93
CA GLY A 619 -35.08 24.34 1.75
C GLY A 619 -35.01 23.23 0.73
N TYR A 620 -35.41 23.50 -0.49
CA TYR A 620 -35.65 22.55 -1.53
C TYR A 620 -35.09 23.02 -2.87
N MET A 621 -34.52 22.10 -3.65
CA MET A 621 -34.31 22.25 -5.07
C MET A 621 -35.52 21.75 -5.84
N LEU A 622 -36.04 22.59 -6.74
CA LEU A 622 -37.12 22.26 -7.65
C LEU A 622 -36.59 22.16 -9.07
N PHE A 623 -36.88 21.03 -9.72
CA PHE A 623 -36.47 20.76 -11.11
C PHE A 623 -37.76 20.63 -11.95
N PHE A 624 -37.91 21.53 -12.92
CA PHE A 624 -39.06 21.55 -13.82
C PHE A 624 -38.63 21.07 -15.20
N TYR A 625 -39.38 20.12 -15.74
CA TYR A 625 -39.09 19.51 -17.03
C TYR A 625 -40.07 19.98 -18.09
N GLN A 626 -39.59 20.09 -19.34
CA GLN A 626 -40.42 20.60 -20.44
C GLN A 626 -41.72 19.81 -20.66
N ASN A 627 -41.74 18.53 -20.31
CA ASN A 627 -42.90 17.67 -20.43
C ASN A 627 -43.98 17.85 -19.33
N GLY A 628 -43.84 18.83 -18.48
CA GLY A 628 -44.82 19.15 -17.44
C GLY A 628 -44.60 18.47 -16.09
N LYS A 629 -43.51 17.72 -15.92
CA LYS A 629 -43.12 17.10 -14.65
C LYS A 629 -42.35 18.10 -13.76
N CYS A 630 -42.38 17.83 -12.46
CA CYS A 630 -41.57 18.56 -11.47
C CYS A 630 -41.11 17.62 -10.37
N ALA A 631 -39.85 17.79 -9.95
CA ALA A 631 -39.29 17.12 -8.79
C ALA A 631 -38.91 18.15 -7.71
N LYS A 632 -39.31 17.91 -6.46
CA LYS A 632 -38.95 18.69 -5.27
C LYS A 632 -38.02 17.84 -4.41
N ILE A 633 -36.76 18.25 -4.26
CA ILE A 633 -35.72 17.52 -3.57
C ILE A 633 -35.20 18.35 -2.38
N PRO A 634 -35.19 17.83 -1.14
CA PRO A 634 -34.59 18.54 -0.01
C PRO A 634 -33.12 18.90 -0.30
N LEU A 635 -32.72 20.13 -0.04
CA LEU A 635 -31.33 20.57 -0.25
C LEU A 635 -30.35 19.77 0.59
N ALA A 636 -30.76 19.27 1.76
CA ALA A 636 -30.00 18.36 2.60
C ALA A 636 -29.57 17.06 1.88
N SER A 637 -30.24 16.65 0.80
CA SER A 637 -29.86 15.49 -0.02
C SER A 637 -28.53 15.68 -0.76
N TYR A 638 -28.03 16.90 -0.85
CA TYR A 638 -26.74 17.24 -1.46
C TYR A 638 -25.64 17.42 -0.42
N MET A 639 -25.94 17.33 0.88
CA MET A 639 -24.95 17.34 1.95
C MET A 639 -24.18 16.02 1.95
N THR A 640 -22.86 16.06 2.14
CA THR A 640 -21.98 14.89 2.18
C THR A 640 -21.15 14.89 3.45
N LYS A 641 -20.98 13.72 4.08
CA LYS A 641 -20.12 13.55 5.27
C LYS A 641 -18.63 13.73 4.97
N GLN A 642 -18.21 13.52 3.74
CA GLN A 642 -16.85 13.75 3.25
C GLN A 642 -16.87 14.90 2.25
N ASN A 643 -15.77 15.62 2.15
CA ASN A 643 -15.62 16.75 1.23
C ASN A 643 -15.53 16.25 -0.23
N ARG A 644 -16.69 15.88 -0.80
CA ARG A 644 -16.80 15.46 -2.21
C ARG A 644 -17.11 16.69 -3.05
N ARG A 645 -16.20 17.02 -3.97
CA ARG A 645 -16.39 18.15 -4.89
C ARG A 645 -17.47 17.90 -5.95
N LYS A 646 -17.70 16.67 -6.37
CA LYS A 646 -18.62 16.30 -7.45
C LYS A 646 -19.60 15.23 -7.00
N LEU A 647 -20.90 15.46 -7.25
CA LEU A 647 -21.96 14.48 -7.04
C LEU A 647 -22.66 14.19 -8.37
N LEU A 648 -22.68 12.92 -8.72
CA LEU A 648 -23.37 12.40 -9.90
C LEU A 648 -24.89 12.30 -9.63
N LYS A 649 -25.71 12.31 -10.70
CA LYS A 649 -27.16 12.15 -10.61
C LYS A 649 -27.78 13.17 -9.66
N ALA A 650 -27.46 14.44 -9.87
CA ALA A 650 -27.98 15.54 -9.08
C ALA A 650 -29.46 15.84 -9.34
N TYR A 651 -29.92 15.54 -10.54
CA TYR A 651 -31.33 15.55 -10.97
C TYR A 651 -31.51 14.52 -12.08
N SER A 652 -32.75 14.30 -12.56
CA SER A 652 -33.01 13.33 -13.64
C SER A 652 -32.62 13.90 -15.01
N ASP A 653 -31.83 13.13 -15.74
CA ASP A 653 -31.41 13.40 -17.14
C ASP A 653 -32.34 12.78 -18.18
N LYS A 654 -33.40 12.06 -17.74
CA LYS A 654 -34.34 11.37 -18.64
C LYS A 654 -35.28 12.27 -19.37
N GLU A 655 -35.44 13.50 -18.89
CA GLU A 655 -36.38 14.49 -19.41
C GLU A 655 -35.64 15.82 -19.62
N GLU A 656 -36.02 16.57 -20.64
CA GLU A 656 -35.41 17.88 -20.89
C GLU A 656 -35.79 18.90 -19.84
N LEU A 657 -34.75 19.51 -19.24
CA LEU A 657 -34.93 20.48 -18.17
C LEU A 657 -35.48 21.81 -18.72
N ALA A 658 -36.49 22.40 -18.03
CA ALA A 658 -37.05 23.72 -18.35
C ALA A 658 -36.54 24.79 -17.38
N ALA A 659 -36.47 24.51 -16.07
CA ALA A 659 -36.01 25.45 -15.06
C ALA A 659 -35.54 24.73 -13.80
N MET A 660 -34.61 25.36 -13.07
CA MET A 660 -34.22 25.03 -11.69
C MET A 660 -34.52 26.19 -10.77
N LEU A 661 -34.98 25.90 -9.56
CA LEU A 661 -35.19 26.90 -8.51
C LEU A 661 -34.73 26.33 -7.16
N HIS A 662 -34.12 27.17 -6.35
CA HIS A 662 -33.95 26.93 -4.92
C HIS A 662 -34.94 27.75 -4.13
N ILE A 663 -35.66 27.11 -3.22
CA ILE A 663 -36.58 27.78 -2.30
C ILE A 663 -36.18 27.43 -0.86
N GLU A 664 -36.04 28.42 0.00
CA GLU A 664 -35.73 28.20 1.43
C GLU A 664 -37.02 27.89 2.22
N GLU A 665 -38.15 28.52 1.83
CA GLU A 665 -39.45 28.31 2.42
C GLU A 665 -40.49 28.04 1.33
N GLU A 666 -41.63 27.45 1.74
CA GLU A 666 -42.75 27.22 0.82
C GLU A 666 -43.28 28.52 0.24
N THR A 667 -43.36 28.59 -1.08
CA THR A 667 -43.73 29.80 -1.79
C THR A 667 -44.71 29.52 -2.94
N GLU A 668 -45.40 30.55 -3.42
CA GLU A 668 -46.24 30.47 -4.62
C GLU A 668 -45.35 30.63 -5.86
N LEU A 669 -45.45 29.69 -6.81
CA LEU A 669 -44.70 29.66 -8.05
C LEU A 669 -45.59 30.02 -9.24
N ALA A 670 -45.04 30.75 -10.19
CA ALA A 670 -45.66 31.03 -11.47
C ALA A 670 -44.98 30.18 -12.56
N VAL A 671 -45.76 29.29 -13.18
CA VAL A 671 -45.31 28.38 -14.23
C VAL A 671 -45.96 28.79 -15.56
N PHE A 672 -45.13 29.19 -16.49
CA PHE A 672 -45.55 29.59 -17.84
C PHE A 672 -45.35 28.42 -18.83
N THR A 673 -46.36 28.19 -19.63
CA THR A 673 -46.26 27.23 -20.73
C THR A 673 -46.26 27.97 -22.06
N SER A 674 -45.47 27.44 -23.02
CA SER A 674 -45.43 27.95 -24.39
C SER A 674 -45.73 26.86 -25.39
N GLY A 675 -46.12 27.27 -26.60
CA GLY A 675 -46.45 26.36 -27.68
C GLY A 675 -47.83 25.73 -27.57
N GLY A 676 -48.15 24.86 -28.50
CA GLY A 676 -49.38 24.09 -28.53
C GLY A 676 -50.64 24.84 -29.05
N THR A 677 -51.69 24.04 -29.27
CA THR A 677 -52.99 24.56 -29.69
C THR A 677 -53.68 25.27 -28.54
N GLY A 678 -53.79 26.61 -28.56
CA GLY A 678 -54.55 27.36 -27.57
C GLY A 678 -53.81 28.45 -26.80
N GLY A 679 -52.60 28.80 -27.18
CA GLY A 679 -51.83 29.93 -26.66
C GLY A 679 -51.11 29.65 -25.30
N PRO A 680 -50.31 30.61 -24.81
CA PRO A 680 -49.55 30.50 -23.57
C PRO A 680 -50.49 30.46 -22.35
N ARG A 681 -50.11 29.67 -21.34
CA ARG A 681 -50.88 29.48 -20.11
C ARG A 681 -50.02 29.79 -18.90
N LEU A 682 -50.68 30.26 -17.84
CA LEU A 682 -50.08 30.50 -16.53
C LEU A 682 -50.75 29.60 -15.49
N ILE A 683 -49.93 29.10 -14.59
CA ILE A 683 -50.33 28.37 -13.37
C ILE A 683 -49.69 29.06 -12.19
N LEU A 684 -50.47 29.48 -11.23
CA LEU A 684 -49.99 29.86 -9.89
C LEU A 684 -50.18 28.64 -8.96
N VAL A 685 -49.09 28.09 -8.45
CA VAL A 685 -49.09 26.89 -7.63
C VAL A 685 -48.29 27.10 -6.37
N GLY A 686 -48.83 26.74 -5.22
CA GLY A 686 -48.07 26.68 -3.99
C GLY A 686 -47.09 25.50 -4.04
N SER A 687 -45.82 25.73 -3.74
CA SER A 687 -44.78 24.72 -3.73
C SER A 687 -45.07 23.57 -2.74
N ALA A 688 -45.90 23.83 -1.72
CA ALA A 688 -46.39 22.80 -0.77
C ALA A 688 -47.26 21.72 -1.42
N LEU A 689 -47.83 21.97 -2.60
CA LEU A 689 -48.59 20.96 -3.36
C LEU A 689 -47.70 19.99 -4.10
N ILE A 690 -46.42 20.25 -4.18
CA ILE A 690 -45.41 19.37 -4.83
C ILE A 690 -44.81 18.47 -3.75
N PRO A 691 -45.06 17.16 -3.78
CA PRO A 691 -44.53 16.24 -2.76
C PRO A 691 -43.02 16.08 -2.88
N GLU A 692 -42.38 16.02 -1.73
CA GLU A 692 -40.95 15.75 -1.64
C GLU A 692 -40.57 14.40 -2.19
N LYS A 693 -39.34 14.29 -2.73
CA LYS A 693 -38.72 13.08 -3.18
C LYS A 693 -37.35 12.89 -2.50
N ALA A 694 -37.15 11.71 -1.90
CA ALA A 694 -35.87 11.38 -1.23
C ALA A 694 -34.75 11.12 -2.23
N THR A 695 -35.07 10.67 -3.44
CA THR A 695 -34.09 10.33 -4.48
C THR A 695 -33.86 11.51 -5.40
N ARG A 696 -32.60 11.92 -5.59
CA ARG A 696 -32.19 13.04 -6.46
C ARG A 696 -32.49 12.76 -7.93
N ASP A 697 -32.17 11.57 -8.42
CA ASP A 697 -32.39 11.12 -9.79
C ASP A 697 -33.88 10.70 -10.02
N THR A 698 -34.77 11.66 -9.99
CA THR A 698 -36.20 11.44 -10.22
C THR A 698 -36.79 12.56 -11.07
N ALA A 699 -37.63 12.21 -12.03
CA ALA A 699 -38.42 13.15 -12.80
C ALA A 699 -39.61 13.73 -11.99
N GLY A 700 -39.88 13.23 -10.78
CA GLY A 700 -40.91 13.74 -9.89
C GLY A 700 -42.34 13.35 -10.29
N ILE A 701 -43.27 14.32 -10.23
CA ILE A 701 -44.70 14.15 -10.50
C ILE A 701 -45.11 14.91 -11.76
N ASN A 702 -46.21 14.49 -12.39
CA ASN A 702 -46.87 15.31 -13.38
C ASN A 702 -47.53 16.54 -12.69
N MET A 703 -46.98 17.72 -12.91
CA MET A 703 -47.47 18.95 -12.34
C MET A 703 -48.38 19.70 -13.30
N VAL A 704 -48.03 19.72 -14.58
CA VAL A 704 -48.80 20.44 -15.61
C VAL A 704 -49.37 19.45 -16.63
N THR A 705 -50.69 19.53 -16.87
CA THR A 705 -51.33 18.82 -17.99
C THR A 705 -51.15 19.67 -19.25
N LEU A 706 -50.13 19.35 -20.03
CA LEU A 706 -49.79 20.08 -21.24
C LEU A 706 -50.75 19.76 -22.39
N LYS A 707 -51.06 20.79 -23.19
CA LYS A 707 -51.73 20.61 -24.49
C LYS A 707 -50.75 20.10 -25.53
N LYS A 708 -51.27 19.57 -26.65
CA LYS A 708 -50.43 19.02 -27.73
C LYS A 708 -49.40 20.08 -28.20
N ASN A 709 -48.13 19.71 -28.23
CA ASN A 709 -46.97 20.54 -28.54
C ASN A 709 -46.74 21.75 -27.59
N ALA A 710 -47.35 21.75 -26.40
CA ALA A 710 -47.00 22.70 -25.36
C ALA A 710 -45.87 22.17 -24.46
N ARG A 711 -45.07 23.09 -23.89
CA ARG A 711 -44.00 22.79 -22.94
C ARG A 711 -43.95 23.81 -21.80
N ILE A 712 -43.37 23.45 -20.66
CA ILE A 712 -43.00 24.44 -19.66
C ILE A 712 -41.88 25.31 -20.26
N ALA A 713 -42.09 26.65 -20.27
CA ALA A 713 -41.12 27.58 -20.86
C ALA A 713 -40.35 28.35 -19.79
N LYS A 714 -41.02 28.77 -18.71
CA LYS A 714 -40.40 29.58 -17.67
C LYS A 714 -41.08 29.29 -16.32
N VAL A 715 -40.28 29.29 -15.26
CA VAL A 715 -40.77 29.19 -13.89
C VAL A 715 -40.07 30.22 -13.02
N ARG A 716 -40.81 30.88 -12.18
CA ARG A 716 -40.27 31.85 -11.20
C ARG A 716 -41.18 31.96 -9.95
N PRO A 717 -40.71 32.48 -8.83
CA PRO A 717 -41.59 32.88 -7.73
C PRO A 717 -42.66 33.80 -8.19
N ALA A 718 -43.88 33.62 -7.69
CA ALA A 718 -45.03 34.49 -8.04
C ALA A 718 -44.94 35.90 -7.42
N ALA A 719 -44.13 36.06 -6.38
CA ALA A 719 -43.83 37.33 -5.76
C ALA A 719 -43.27 38.32 -6.79
N GLY A 720 -43.87 39.51 -6.87
CA GLY A 720 -43.50 40.55 -7.82
C GLY A 720 -44.16 40.43 -9.20
N LEU A 721 -45.12 39.51 -9.39
CA LEU A 721 -45.95 39.46 -10.59
C LEU A 721 -47.16 40.36 -10.42
N GLU A 722 -47.31 41.37 -11.27
CA GLU A 722 -48.50 42.23 -11.34
C GLU A 722 -49.54 41.57 -12.26
N LEU A 723 -50.47 40.84 -11.66
CA LEU A 723 -51.59 40.21 -12.34
C LEU A 723 -52.90 40.88 -11.93
N LYS A 724 -53.77 41.17 -12.87
CA LYS A 724 -55.11 41.83 -12.58
C LYS A 724 -56.03 40.88 -11.78
N ASP A 725 -55.97 39.59 -12.09
CA ASP A 725 -56.78 38.58 -11.42
C ASP A 725 -55.95 37.32 -11.13
N PRO A 726 -55.14 37.32 -10.03
CA PRO A 726 -54.31 36.17 -9.66
C PRO A 726 -55.12 34.88 -9.36
N HIS A 727 -56.38 35.04 -8.87
CA HIS A 727 -57.23 33.89 -8.52
C HIS A 727 -57.56 33.00 -9.71
N ARG A 728 -57.61 33.56 -10.90
CA ARG A 728 -57.84 32.84 -12.15
C ARG A 728 -56.76 31.82 -12.45
N TYR A 729 -55.52 32.06 -12.08
CA TYR A 729 -54.37 31.26 -12.37
C TYR A 729 -53.97 30.29 -11.24
N ARG A 730 -54.53 30.49 -10.03
CA ARG A 730 -54.27 29.66 -8.86
C ARG A 730 -54.92 28.28 -8.99
N VAL A 731 -54.13 27.27 -8.69
CA VAL A 731 -54.58 25.88 -8.68
C VAL A 731 -54.52 25.30 -7.26
N ARG A 732 -55.45 24.40 -6.96
CA ARG A 732 -55.56 23.77 -5.63
C ARG A 732 -55.17 22.31 -5.65
N THR A 733 -55.03 21.72 -6.83
CA THR A 733 -54.66 20.30 -7.02
C THR A 733 -53.77 20.15 -8.23
N LEU A 734 -52.91 19.13 -8.21
CA LEU A 734 -52.03 18.77 -9.31
C LEU A 734 -52.40 17.36 -9.83
N PRO A 735 -52.28 17.11 -11.14
CA PRO A 735 -51.83 18.02 -12.21
C PRO A 735 -52.90 19.03 -12.65
N ALA A 736 -52.45 20.19 -13.13
CA ALA A 736 -53.35 21.27 -13.59
C ALA A 736 -53.03 21.72 -15.02
N ALA A 737 -54.06 22.07 -15.81
CA ALA A 737 -53.87 22.53 -17.19
C ALA A 737 -53.51 24.03 -17.33
N GLY A 738 -53.66 24.78 -16.25
CA GLY A 738 -53.46 26.24 -16.23
C GLY A 738 -54.53 27.01 -17.01
N ALA A 739 -54.61 28.33 -16.76
CA ALA A 739 -55.50 29.24 -17.46
C ALA A 739 -54.75 29.97 -18.59
N LEU A 740 -55.45 30.26 -19.68
CA LEU A 740 -54.93 31.04 -20.78
C LEU A 740 -54.46 32.42 -20.29
N LEU A 741 -53.26 32.80 -20.63
CA LEU A 741 -52.71 34.11 -20.26
C LEU A 741 -53.46 35.22 -21.02
N ARG A 742 -53.99 36.24 -20.31
CA ARG A 742 -54.67 37.34 -20.91
C ARG A 742 -53.63 38.38 -21.39
N GLN A 743 -53.99 39.12 -22.47
CA GLN A 743 -53.14 40.18 -22.98
C GLN A 743 -52.83 41.26 -21.95
N GLU A 744 -53.77 41.51 -21.03
CA GLU A 744 -53.67 42.51 -19.95
C GLU A 744 -52.64 42.08 -18.85
N ASP A 745 -52.32 40.78 -18.75
CA ASP A 745 -51.36 40.22 -17.80
C ASP A 745 -50.03 39.95 -18.49
N THR A 746 -49.91 40.30 -19.78
CA THR A 746 -48.67 40.16 -20.57
C THR A 746 -47.90 41.47 -20.46
N THR A 747 -47.09 41.64 -19.44
CA THR A 747 -46.21 42.80 -19.28
C THR A 747 -44.85 42.53 -19.95
N GLU A 748 -44.06 43.59 -20.24
CA GLU A 748 -42.70 43.48 -20.83
C GLU A 748 -41.76 42.53 -20.08
N GLN A 749 -42.04 42.21 -18.81
CA GLN A 749 -41.33 41.23 -17.99
C GLN A 749 -41.64 39.76 -18.37
N MET A 750 -42.57 39.52 -19.29
CA MET A 750 -42.96 38.21 -19.79
C MET A 750 -42.47 37.91 -21.21
N SER A 751 -41.69 38.79 -21.81
CA SER A 751 -41.05 38.51 -23.10
C SER A 751 -40.14 37.29 -22.97
N LEU A 752 -40.43 36.30 -23.75
CA LEU A 752 -39.73 35.00 -23.83
C LEU A 752 -38.32 35.18 -24.32
#